data_4598238eaaf4800f80e276f33da7cb20
#
_entry.id   4598238eaaf4800f80e276f33da7cb20
#
_cell.length_a   1.000
_cell.length_b   1.000
_cell.length_c   1.000
_cell.angle_alpha   90.00
_cell.angle_beta   90.00
_cell.angle_gamma   90.00
#
_symmetry.space_group_name_H-M   'P 1'
#
loop_
_entity.id
_entity.type
_entity.pdbx_description
1 polymer ?
#
loop_
_entity_poly.entity_id
_entity_poly.type
_entity_poly.pdbx_seq_one_letter_code
_entity_poly.pdbx_strand_id
1 'polypeptide(L)'
;MHPSRWPSRSHADARGAGSRGSRVRIAAWVLGVSLGLMVRADAPLAEGPKSADAERSLLHLADPSLEIDWVAAEPQVVSPVAMAWDARGFLYVAEMRDYPNTGDGGTIRRLEDRDGDGRHETATVYAQGLPFPNSVLPHRDGVLVTAAPDLLFLRDTDGDGRADVTEVLFSGFGTGNQQLRANGLRWGLDGWVYGANGRSDGAILSRRRPGDPVQSLKGRDFRFRPDTGEFETLAGRSQFGLAGDDWGHRFLSWNTIPLRHEVIPDAFLARSVASAAVDPLAELLPVGDRGEVFPKTPAPRVFNNESGRHFNALSGLHVFNGDGLGEAYRGDAFVGESLLNLVHRRALVPDGATFRAERRESGSEFLAGSDPWFHPVQLATGPDGALYVADFYRRFVEHPDWVAKDSRGRVDWSEGAAHGRVWRIGREGQRRAPQRPPFRADASVASLVASLDTANGWRRDTARRLLWERGDPAALGPLRSAVQRWNRPESRVAALSTWSVLGGEDPRWLARLLDDSNARIRAVAARLAGEWLSRKPRQDADAVGARALISALADRAGEPDVPAALRVALALGSIESESLREPALRRMAERQEDRWVRLAIASGSRSTEFAASLLPPPASPGPVRPAPRPVPRTGDVPGRRSAVLEAYRPALTLTGRPARGAEIVSRLCLACHSLQGQGRRVGPDLVGASGRSPETLLQDILDPNAQVAPDHAAYEIVPKTGDPVVGLIASETTQRLTLRHPGGPDASWARSEIREVRATGRSLMPEGLEEGLQPQDLADLIAFLRMPSARLMPQRP
;
A
#
# COMPACT_ATOMS: atom_id res chain seq x y z
N MET A 1 -52.80 32.13 27.66
CA MET A 1 -53.25 33.52 27.79
C MET A 1 -52.27 34.41 27.07
N HIS A 2 -52.69 34.91 25.94
CA HIS A 2 -52.23 36.06 25.20
C HIS A 2 -52.62 37.36 25.92
N PRO A 3 -52.19 38.59 25.54
CA PRO A 3 -51.52 39.07 24.35
C PRO A 3 -50.59 40.31 24.49
N SER A 4 -49.86 40.64 23.38
CA SER A 4 -49.81 41.97 22.66
C SER A 4 -48.96 43.08 23.23
N ARG A 5 -48.30 44.01 22.59
CA ARG A 5 -48.46 44.66 21.29
C ARG A 5 -47.23 45.51 20.96
N TRP A 6 -46.97 45.74 19.68
CA TRP A 6 -46.18 46.84 19.11
C TRP A 6 -46.90 48.20 19.23
N PRO A 7 -46.22 49.35 19.04
CA PRO A 7 -46.19 50.06 17.77
C PRO A 7 -44.86 50.84 17.51
N SER A 8 -44.33 51.02 16.31
CA SER A 8 -44.67 51.76 15.07
C SER A 8 -44.46 53.27 15.09
N ARG A 9 -43.62 53.67 14.06
CA ARG A 9 -43.59 54.94 13.25
C ARG A 9 -43.15 56.25 13.97
N SER A 10 -42.47 57.22 13.29
CA SER A 10 -42.70 57.87 12.00
C SER A 10 -41.52 58.82 11.65
N HIS A 11 -41.17 58.91 10.36
CA HIS A 11 -41.16 60.06 9.45
C HIS A 11 -40.71 61.47 9.96
N ALA A 12 -39.82 62.16 9.28
CA ALA A 12 -40.01 63.01 8.12
C ALA A 12 -38.71 63.79 7.79
N ASP A 13 -38.32 63.86 6.53
CA ASP A 13 -38.40 65.03 5.61
C ASP A 13 -37.65 66.28 6.05
N ALA A 14 -36.92 67.01 5.25
CA ALA A 14 -36.83 67.21 3.84
C ALA A 14 -35.75 68.26 3.46
N ARG A 15 -35.31 68.25 2.16
CA ARG A 15 -35.01 69.40 1.30
C ARG A 15 -33.84 70.35 1.58
N GLY A 16 -33.01 70.54 0.62
CA GLY A 16 -32.92 71.43 -0.51
C GLY A 16 -31.49 71.70 -0.89
N ALA A 17 -31.12 71.50 -2.10
CA ALA A 17 -31.18 72.33 -3.33
C ALA A 17 -29.96 73.22 -3.57
N GLY A 18 -29.41 73.13 -4.74
CA GLY A 18 -28.66 74.17 -5.42
C GLY A 18 -27.29 73.77 -5.96
N SER A 19 -27.07 73.33 -7.10
CA SER A 19 -27.05 73.79 -8.50
C SER A 19 -25.74 74.49 -8.97
N ARG A 20 -25.33 74.03 -10.16
CA ARG A 20 -24.38 74.64 -11.13
C ARG A 20 -22.90 74.38 -10.91
N GLY A 21 -22.11 73.94 -11.83
CA GLY A 21 -22.24 73.81 -13.25
C GLY A 21 -20.86 73.79 -13.88
N SER A 22 -20.70 73.09 -14.94
CA SER A 22 -19.86 73.32 -16.11
C SER A 22 -18.42 72.85 -16.25
N ARG A 23 -18.28 71.94 -17.18
CA ARG A 23 -17.30 71.90 -18.32
C ARG A 23 -15.92 71.20 -18.09
N VAL A 24 -15.86 70.03 -18.58
CA VAL A 24 -15.06 69.48 -19.72
C VAL A 24 -13.57 69.91 -19.77
N ARG A 25 -12.69 68.92 -19.63
CA ARG A 25 -11.61 68.69 -20.62
C ARG A 25 -11.11 67.27 -20.56
N ILE A 26 -11.19 66.53 -21.65
CA ILE A 26 -10.61 65.30 -22.04
C ILE A 26 -9.09 65.47 -22.09
N ALA A 27 -8.35 64.60 -21.42
CA ALA A 27 -6.98 64.28 -21.79
C ALA A 27 -6.78 62.78 -21.57
N ALA A 28 -6.69 62.01 -22.64
CA ALA A 28 -6.29 60.63 -22.69
C ALA A 28 -4.82 60.51 -22.25
N TRP A 29 -4.59 59.68 -21.25
CA TRP A 29 -3.28 59.06 -20.99
C TRP A 29 -3.46 57.55 -20.94
N VAL A 30 -3.00 56.94 -22.02
CA VAL A 30 -2.75 55.50 -22.09
C VAL A 30 -1.53 55.24 -21.22
N LEU A 31 -1.73 54.67 -20.07
CA LEU A 31 -0.66 53.98 -19.31
C LEU A 31 -1.08 52.55 -19.13
N GLY A 32 -0.35 51.68 -19.86
CA GLY A 32 -0.47 50.25 -19.73
C GLY A 32 -0.14 49.81 -18.28
N VAL A 33 -1.15 49.36 -17.57
CA VAL A 33 -0.96 48.61 -16.36
C VAL A 33 -0.93 47.14 -16.78
N SER A 34 0.29 46.66 -16.93
CA SER A 34 0.56 45.21 -16.89
C SER A 34 0.10 44.72 -15.54
N LEU A 35 -1.14 44.17 -15.46
CA LEU A 35 -1.57 43.39 -14.33
C LEU A 35 -0.84 42.03 -14.40
N GLY A 36 0.40 42.03 -13.90
CA GLY A 36 0.99 40.79 -13.47
C GLY A 36 0.06 40.18 -12.41
N LEU A 37 -0.59 39.07 -12.74
CA LEU A 37 -1.15 38.19 -11.72
C LEU A 37 0.03 37.70 -10.85
N MET A 38 0.38 38.52 -9.84
CA MET A 38 1.05 37.98 -8.68
C MET A 38 0.08 36.99 -8.05
N VAL A 39 0.34 35.71 -8.24
CA VAL A 39 -0.18 34.67 -7.40
C VAL A 39 0.16 35.13 -5.99
N ARG A 40 -0.85 35.52 -5.23
CA ARG A 40 -0.72 35.86 -3.82
C ARG A 40 -0.23 34.59 -3.11
N ALA A 41 1.05 34.56 -2.81
CA ALA A 41 1.68 33.64 -1.87
C ALA A 41 1.49 34.15 -0.43
N ASP A 42 0.28 34.54 -0.06
CA ASP A 42 -0.07 34.96 1.30
C ASP A 42 -1.34 34.22 1.74
N ALA A 43 -1.26 32.88 1.78
CA ALA A 43 -1.98 32.18 2.83
C ALA A 43 -1.28 32.54 4.16
N PRO A 44 -1.99 32.84 5.24
CA PRO A 44 -1.35 33.10 6.52
C PRO A 44 -0.44 31.91 6.82
N LEU A 45 0.84 32.18 7.07
CA LEU A 45 1.81 31.18 7.48
C LEU A 45 1.17 30.39 8.61
N ALA A 46 1.06 29.07 8.45
CA ALA A 46 0.43 28.21 9.41
C ALA A 46 1.00 28.51 10.82
N GLU A 47 0.11 28.65 11.81
CA GLU A 47 0.51 28.83 13.21
C GLU A 47 1.58 27.79 13.57
N GLY A 48 2.49 28.12 14.50
CA GLY A 48 3.52 27.22 14.97
C GLY A 48 2.97 25.94 15.61
N PRO A 49 3.84 25.02 16.04
CA PRO A 49 3.43 23.76 16.63
C PRO A 49 2.60 23.98 17.89
N LYS A 50 1.60 23.15 18.11
CA LYS A 50 0.71 23.19 19.27
C LYS A 50 1.14 22.13 20.29
N SER A 51 0.74 22.29 21.55
CA SER A 51 0.87 21.18 22.52
C SER A 51 -0.03 20.01 22.14
N ALA A 52 0.29 18.80 22.58
CA ALA A 52 -0.51 17.60 22.29
C ALA A 52 -1.98 17.76 22.74
N ASP A 53 -2.24 18.40 23.91
CA ASP A 53 -3.60 18.67 24.38
C ASP A 53 -4.33 19.70 23.50
N ALA A 54 -3.64 20.71 22.99
CA ALA A 54 -4.23 21.69 22.08
C ALA A 54 -4.54 21.06 20.72
N GLU A 55 -3.63 20.25 20.17
CA GLU A 55 -3.87 19.53 18.92
C GLU A 55 -5.02 18.52 19.04
N ARG A 56 -5.11 17.79 20.18
CA ARG A 56 -6.22 16.86 20.41
C ARG A 56 -7.57 17.47 20.11
N SER A 57 -7.78 18.73 20.48
CA SER A 57 -9.03 19.46 20.23
C SER A 57 -9.28 19.76 18.74
N LEU A 58 -8.26 19.64 17.91
CA LEU A 58 -8.28 19.88 16.45
C LEU A 58 -8.39 18.58 15.63
N LEU A 59 -8.40 17.44 16.31
CA LEU A 59 -8.57 16.12 15.71
C LEU A 59 -10.04 15.70 15.78
N HIS A 60 -10.65 15.41 14.65
CA HIS A 60 -12.08 15.16 14.52
C HIS A 60 -12.33 13.72 14.09
N LEU A 61 -12.88 12.91 14.98
CA LEU A 61 -13.40 11.57 14.71
C LEU A 61 -14.80 11.66 14.11
N ALA A 62 -15.12 10.82 13.13
CA ALA A 62 -16.47 10.74 12.54
C ALA A 62 -17.48 10.08 13.49
N ASP A 63 -17.03 9.15 14.31
CA ASP A 63 -17.86 8.47 15.31
C ASP A 63 -17.69 9.12 16.70
N PRO A 64 -18.74 9.77 17.23
CA PRO A 64 -18.68 10.43 18.54
C PRO A 64 -18.61 9.45 19.74
N SER A 65 -18.80 8.14 19.53
CA SER A 65 -18.62 7.11 20.55
C SER A 65 -17.16 6.71 20.77
N LEU A 66 -16.26 7.22 19.92
CA LEU A 66 -14.82 7.04 20.05
C LEU A 66 -14.17 8.29 20.65
N GLU A 67 -13.12 8.06 21.39
CA GLU A 67 -12.23 9.11 21.91
C GLU A 67 -10.83 8.97 21.33
N ILE A 68 -10.15 10.10 21.15
CA ILE A 68 -8.73 10.16 20.82
C ILE A 68 -7.98 10.83 21.97
N ASP A 69 -6.82 10.24 22.33
CA ASP A 69 -5.92 10.84 23.30
C ASP A 69 -4.47 10.54 22.90
N TRP A 70 -3.53 11.36 23.34
CA TRP A 70 -2.11 11.10 23.14
C TRP A 70 -1.58 10.16 24.22
N VAL A 71 -0.69 9.26 23.83
CA VAL A 71 -0.02 8.31 24.73
C VAL A 71 1.47 8.59 24.86
N ALA A 72 2.05 9.27 23.87
CA ALA A 72 3.40 9.81 23.91
C ALA A 72 3.48 11.06 23.03
N ALA A 73 4.22 12.05 23.48
CA ALA A 73 4.48 13.29 22.77
C ALA A 73 5.93 13.71 22.98
N GLU A 74 6.33 14.77 22.31
CA GLU A 74 7.64 15.39 22.57
C GLU A 74 7.81 15.82 24.04
N PRO A 75 8.95 15.60 24.66
CA PRO A 75 10.22 15.09 24.11
C PRO A 75 10.37 13.57 24.17
N GLN A 76 9.39 12.80 24.65
CA GLN A 76 9.48 11.33 24.77
C GLN A 76 9.55 10.67 23.40
N VAL A 77 8.84 11.20 22.42
CA VAL A 77 8.87 10.74 21.02
C VAL A 77 9.08 11.92 20.07
N VAL A 78 9.87 11.70 19.03
CA VAL A 78 10.23 12.74 18.06
C VAL A 78 10.26 12.14 16.66
N SER A 79 9.53 12.76 15.72
CA SER A 79 9.48 12.32 14.32
C SER A 79 9.25 10.83 14.14
N PRO A 80 8.21 10.23 14.77
CA PRO A 80 7.92 8.81 14.69
C PRO A 80 7.49 8.42 13.27
N VAL A 81 8.02 7.29 12.77
CA VAL A 81 7.63 6.73 11.46
C VAL A 81 7.17 5.28 11.54
N ALA A 82 7.50 4.58 12.64
CA ALA A 82 7.02 3.24 12.90
C ALA A 82 6.96 2.97 14.41
N MET A 83 6.02 2.11 14.82
CA MET A 83 5.81 1.73 16.21
C MET A 83 5.40 0.27 16.33
N ALA A 84 5.81 -0.38 17.41
CA ALA A 84 5.40 -1.74 17.76
C ALA A 84 5.58 -2.00 19.26
N TRP A 85 4.76 -2.90 19.84
CA TRP A 85 4.88 -3.32 21.24
C TRP A 85 5.50 -4.69 21.37
N ASP A 86 6.42 -4.84 22.32
CA ASP A 86 6.90 -6.16 22.72
C ASP A 86 5.87 -6.90 23.61
N ALA A 87 6.17 -8.15 23.95
CA ALA A 87 5.29 -8.98 24.77
C ALA A 87 5.11 -8.44 26.21
N ARG A 88 6.02 -7.61 26.70
CA ARG A 88 5.95 -6.97 28.03
C ARG A 88 5.12 -5.69 28.02
N GLY A 89 4.80 -5.18 26.81
CA GLY A 89 4.02 -3.95 26.62
C GLY A 89 4.88 -2.70 26.43
N PHE A 90 6.21 -2.82 26.32
CA PHE A 90 7.04 -1.69 25.94
C PHE A 90 6.75 -1.28 24.50
N LEU A 91 6.56 0.01 24.29
CA LEU A 91 6.38 0.59 22.96
C LEU A 91 7.73 0.97 22.38
N TYR A 92 8.09 0.36 21.26
CA TYR A 92 9.24 0.73 20.45
C TYR A 92 8.80 1.65 19.31
N VAL A 93 9.53 2.75 19.13
CA VAL A 93 9.26 3.75 18.08
C VAL A 93 10.53 4.00 17.27
N ALA A 94 10.42 3.85 15.96
CA ALA A 94 11.47 4.29 15.04
C ALA A 94 11.28 5.78 14.75
N GLU A 95 12.33 6.57 15.00
CA GLU A 95 12.34 8.03 14.85
C GLU A 95 13.27 8.42 13.69
N MET A 96 12.75 9.17 12.74
CA MET A 96 13.49 9.68 11.57
C MET A 96 13.86 11.15 11.81
N ARG A 97 14.74 11.40 12.78
CA ARG A 97 14.98 12.73 13.37
C ARG A 97 15.60 13.72 12.41
N ASP A 98 16.56 13.31 11.60
CA ASP A 98 17.30 14.16 10.65
C ASP A 98 16.66 14.26 9.25
N TYR A 99 15.50 13.69 9.07
CA TYR A 99 14.74 13.91 7.84
C TYR A 99 14.43 15.41 7.64
N PRO A 100 14.58 15.98 6.42
CA PRO A 100 14.99 15.34 5.17
C PRO A 100 16.50 15.43 4.87
N ASN A 101 17.31 15.81 5.84
CA ASN A 101 18.74 15.98 5.67
C ASN A 101 19.44 14.61 5.50
N THR A 102 20.72 14.63 5.24
CA THR A 102 21.55 13.43 5.20
C THR A 102 22.17 13.23 6.57
N GLY A 103 22.05 12.04 7.16
CA GLY A 103 22.64 11.80 8.45
C GLY A 103 22.42 10.40 8.97
N ASP A 104 22.88 10.19 10.18
CA ASP A 104 22.80 8.99 10.98
C ASP A 104 22.10 9.29 12.33
N GLY A 105 21.24 10.33 12.33
CA GLY A 105 20.51 10.79 13.51
C GLY A 105 19.29 9.97 13.89
N GLY A 106 18.91 8.96 13.09
CA GLY A 106 17.77 8.10 13.38
C GLY A 106 17.97 7.30 14.66
N THR A 107 16.87 7.10 15.39
CA THR A 107 16.85 6.39 16.68
C THR A 107 15.73 5.37 16.76
N ILE A 108 15.90 4.37 17.63
CA ILE A 108 14.81 3.57 18.17
C ILE A 108 14.60 3.98 19.63
N ARG A 109 13.39 4.41 19.96
CA ARG A 109 12.98 4.70 21.34
C ARG A 109 12.24 3.50 21.91
N ARG A 110 12.50 3.21 23.20
CA ARG A 110 11.68 2.32 24.03
C ARG A 110 10.95 3.17 25.07
N LEU A 111 9.62 3.11 25.05
CA LEU A 111 8.75 3.86 25.92
C LEU A 111 8.03 2.92 26.89
N GLU A 112 7.81 3.39 28.11
CA GLU A 112 7.19 2.66 29.20
C GLU A 112 6.15 3.53 29.90
N ASP A 113 4.95 2.98 30.08
CA ASP A 113 3.89 3.47 30.95
C ASP A 113 4.07 2.79 32.32
N ARG A 114 4.61 3.52 33.32
CA ARG A 114 4.95 2.96 34.61
C ARG A 114 3.82 2.99 35.62
N ASP A 115 2.97 4.00 35.56
CA ASP A 115 1.86 4.16 36.50
C ASP A 115 0.56 3.54 36.01
N GLY A 116 0.51 3.14 34.71
CA GLY A 116 -0.61 2.44 34.10
C GLY A 116 -1.78 3.36 33.76
N ASP A 117 -1.51 4.66 33.53
CA ASP A 117 -2.53 5.63 33.14
C ASP A 117 -2.78 5.65 31.62
N GLY A 118 -1.92 4.95 30.85
CA GLY A 118 -1.97 4.85 29.40
C GLY A 118 -1.09 5.87 28.68
N ARG A 119 -0.32 6.67 29.41
CA ARG A 119 0.70 7.58 28.87
C ARG A 119 2.10 7.02 29.17
N HIS A 120 3.04 7.29 28.29
CA HIS A 120 4.39 6.79 28.44
C HIS A 120 5.30 7.91 28.97
N GLU A 121 5.53 7.91 30.28
CA GLU A 121 6.36 8.95 30.94
C GLU A 121 7.84 8.71 30.75
N THR A 122 8.23 7.46 30.52
CA THR A 122 9.64 7.08 30.41
C THR A 122 9.99 6.75 28.98
N ALA A 123 11.04 7.38 28.48
CA ALA A 123 11.56 7.13 27.15
C ALA A 123 13.07 6.90 27.19
N THR A 124 13.51 5.71 26.80
CA THR A 124 14.93 5.34 26.69
C THR A 124 15.34 5.33 25.23
N VAL A 125 16.51 5.86 24.89
CA VAL A 125 17.11 5.67 23.57
C VAL A 125 17.61 4.23 23.52
N TYR A 126 16.87 3.36 22.83
CA TYR A 126 17.20 1.96 22.68
C TYR A 126 18.37 1.74 21.70
N ALA A 127 18.35 2.44 20.58
CA ALA A 127 19.46 2.51 19.63
C ALA A 127 19.52 3.87 18.94
N GLN A 128 20.71 4.30 18.49
CA GLN A 128 20.91 5.57 17.81
C GLN A 128 21.95 5.43 16.69
N GLY A 129 22.13 6.48 15.88
CA GLY A 129 23.07 6.45 14.77
C GLY A 129 22.58 5.62 13.58
N LEU A 130 21.26 5.46 13.43
CA LEU A 130 20.66 4.64 12.39
C LEU A 130 20.32 5.47 11.14
N PRO A 131 20.67 5.01 9.93
CA PRO A 131 20.38 5.73 8.70
C PRO A 131 18.89 5.63 8.33
N PHE A 132 18.07 6.57 8.81
CA PHE A 132 16.66 6.69 8.53
C PHE A 132 15.89 5.38 8.77
N PRO A 133 15.74 4.93 10.02
CA PRO A 133 15.00 3.72 10.35
C PRO A 133 13.52 3.89 9.96
N ASN A 134 12.99 2.94 9.16
CA ASN A 134 11.64 3.01 8.61
C ASN A 134 10.69 1.94 9.16
N SER A 135 11.18 1.05 10.00
CA SER A 135 10.37 0.01 10.63
C SER A 135 11.00 -0.49 11.91
N VAL A 136 10.19 -0.90 12.84
CA VAL A 136 10.58 -1.62 14.06
C VAL A 136 9.59 -2.74 14.30
N LEU A 137 10.10 -3.96 14.61
CA LEU A 137 9.25 -5.13 14.86
C LEU A 137 9.88 -6.02 15.95
N PRO A 138 9.19 -6.29 17.06
CA PRO A 138 9.71 -7.16 18.11
C PRO A 138 9.96 -8.57 17.61
N HIS A 139 11.10 -9.13 18.00
CA HIS A 139 11.55 -10.48 17.75
C HIS A 139 12.41 -10.98 18.90
N ARG A 140 12.06 -12.12 19.48
CA ARG A 140 12.77 -12.72 20.62
C ARG A 140 13.03 -11.73 21.75
N ASP A 141 14.30 -11.50 22.09
CA ASP A 141 14.80 -10.59 23.12
C ASP A 141 15.17 -9.19 22.60
N GLY A 142 14.75 -8.86 21.34
CA GLY A 142 15.09 -7.59 20.71
C GLY A 142 14.09 -7.13 19.68
N VAL A 143 14.55 -6.33 18.73
CA VAL A 143 13.75 -5.77 17.64
C VAL A 143 14.46 -5.86 16.29
N LEU A 144 13.68 -6.16 15.25
CA LEU A 144 14.10 -6.04 13.86
C LEU A 144 13.87 -4.60 13.40
N VAL A 145 14.84 -4.03 12.68
CA VAL A 145 14.80 -2.65 12.20
C VAL A 145 15.23 -2.59 10.74
N THR A 146 14.46 -1.94 9.88
CA THR A 146 14.94 -1.55 8.54
C THR A 146 15.63 -0.21 8.63
N ALA A 147 16.93 -0.18 8.35
CA ALA A 147 17.77 1.00 8.28
C ALA A 147 18.68 0.88 7.05
N ALA A 148 18.09 1.09 5.85
CA ALA A 148 18.78 0.83 4.58
C ALA A 148 20.18 1.49 4.54
N PRO A 149 21.22 0.75 4.07
CA PRO A 149 21.12 -0.47 3.25
C PRO A 149 20.89 -1.77 4.01
N ASP A 150 20.70 -1.76 5.33
CA ASP A 150 20.67 -2.95 6.16
C ASP A 150 19.30 -3.19 6.79
N LEU A 151 19.03 -4.46 7.08
CA LEU A 151 18.01 -4.93 8.00
C LEU A 151 18.71 -5.51 9.22
N LEU A 152 18.46 -4.90 10.37
CA LEU A 152 19.17 -5.13 11.61
C LEU A 152 18.34 -5.93 12.61
N PHE A 153 18.99 -6.70 13.46
CA PHE A 153 18.46 -7.22 14.71
C PHE A 153 19.22 -6.60 15.89
N LEU A 154 18.52 -5.82 16.69
CA LEU A 154 19.05 -5.07 17.82
C LEU A 154 18.60 -5.74 19.12
N ARG A 155 19.54 -5.99 20.05
CA ARG A 155 19.25 -6.65 21.34
C ARG A 155 19.83 -5.89 22.51
N ASP A 156 19.12 -5.94 23.61
CA ASP A 156 19.49 -5.49 24.95
C ASP A 156 19.76 -6.73 25.79
N THR A 157 21.05 -7.12 25.95
CA THR A 157 21.39 -8.39 26.59
C THR A 157 21.68 -8.24 28.09
N ASP A 158 21.94 -7.03 28.58
CA ASP A 158 22.17 -6.73 30.00
C ASP A 158 20.93 -6.17 30.72
N GLY A 159 19.87 -5.80 29.95
CA GLY A 159 18.57 -5.41 30.49
C GLY A 159 18.51 -3.93 30.91
N ASP A 160 19.46 -3.08 30.49
CA ASP A 160 19.48 -1.64 30.83
C ASP A 160 18.51 -0.80 29.97
N GLY A 161 17.90 -1.43 28.95
CA GLY A 161 16.97 -0.80 28.03
C GLY A 161 17.62 -0.16 26.82
N ARG A 162 18.87 -0.48 26.54
CA ARG A 162 19.63 -0.06 25.37
C ARG A 162 20.14 -1.28 24.63
N ALA A 163 20.17 -1.22 23.33
CA ALA A 163 20.73 -2.30 22.53
C ALA A 163 22.28 -2.26 22.63
N ASP A 164 22.85 -3.33 23.13
CA ASP A 164 24.30 -3.56 23.19
C ASP A 164 24.80 -4.50 22.10
N VAL A 165 23.88 -5.20 21.40
CA VAL A 165 24.20 -6.07 20.27
C VAL A 165 23.44 -5.61 19.04
N THR A 166 24.19 -5.41 17.95
CA THR A 166 23.65 -5.12 16.61
C THR A 166 24.10 -6.21 15.63
N GLU A 167 23.15 -6.95 15.10
CA GLU A 167 23.39 -7.95 14.05
C GLU A 167 22.78 -7.50 12.73
N VAL A 168 23.58 -7.49 11.65
CA VAL A 168 23.07 -7.29 10.30
C VAL A 168 22.56 -8.62 9.76
N LEU A 169 21.25 -8.74 9.54
CA LEU A 169 20.63 -9.95 8.99
C LEU A 169 20.70 -9.99 7.46
N PHE A 170 20.40 -8.83 6.85
CA PHE A 170 20.37 -8.67 5.39
C PHE A 170 20.95 -7.32 5.03
N SER A 171 21.61 -7.24 3.86
CA SER A 171 22.15 -6.01 3.30
C SER A 171 21.78 -5.84 1.84
N GLY A 172 21.88 -4.60 1.33
CA GLY A 172 21.68 -4.29 -0.08
C GLY A 172 20.31 -3.71 -0.41
N PHE A 173 19.55 -3.28 0.60
CA PHE A 173 18.37 -2.45 0.39
C PHE A 173 18.76 -1.09 -0.19
N GLY A 174 17.96 -0.60 -1.15
CA GLY A 174 18.21 0.68 -1.80
C GLY A 174 18.16 1.85 -0.83
N THR A 175 19.10 2.80 -0.99
CA THR A 175 19.26 3.99 -0.16
C THR A 175 18.79 5.26 -0.84
N GLY A 176 17.87 5.17 -1.80
CA GLY A 176 17.26 6.33 -2.46
C GLY A 176 16.58 7.31 -1.49
N ASN A 177 15.54 8.00 -1.94
CA ASN A 177 14.82 8.94 -1.09
C ASN A 177 14.42 8.28 0.24
N GLN A 178 14.61 9.00 1.35
CA GLN A 178 14.44 8.48 2.72
C GLN A 178 13.04 7.94 3.00
N GLN A 179 12.00 8.59 2.47
CA GLN A 179 10.61 8.15 2.60
C GLN A 179 10.34 6.85 1.83
N LEU A 180 11.15 6.51 0.84
CA LEU A 180 10.92 5.43 -0.12
C LEU A 180 11.79 4.20 0.13
N ARG A 181 12.33 4.04 1.34
CA ARG A 181 13.15 2.88 1.72
C ARG A 181 12.29 1.73 2.22
N ALA A 182 12.88 0.54 2.32
CA ALA A 182 12.20 -0.65 2.85
C ALA A 182 11.57 -0.38 4.22
N ASN A 183 10.29 -0.78 4.39
CA ASN A 183 9.50 -0.42 5.58
C ASN A 183 8.41 -1.46 5.88
N GLY A 184 7.55 -1.18 6.87
CA GLY A 184 6.31 -1.90 7.12
C GLY A 184 6.50 -3.36 7.53
N LEU A 185 7.54 -3.70 8.30
CA LEU A 185 7.76 -5.06 8.78
C LEU A 185 6.58 -5.57 9.61
N ARG A 186 6.13 -6.79 9.32
CA ARG A 186 5.08 -7.46 10.07
C ARG A 186 5.19 -8.98 10.02
N TRP A 187 4.75 -9.64 11.08
CA TRP A 187 4.64 -11.11 11.11
C TRP A 187 3.43 -11.60 10.29
N GLY A 188 3.64 -12.60 9.44
CA GLY A 188 2.57 -13.35 8.78
C GLY A 188 2.02 -14.50 9.65
N LEU A 189 1.00 -15.20 9.15
CA LEU A 189 0.46 -16.42 9.78
C LEU A 189 1.38 -17.66 9.61
N ASP A 190 2.32 -17.58 8.71
CA ASP A 190 3.23 -18.63 8.25
C ASP A 190 4.64 -18.56 8.89
N GLY A 191 4.81 -17.67 9.86
CA GLY A 191 6.09 -17.48 10.56
C GLY A 191 7.14 -16.72 9.75
N TRP A 192 6.75 -16.08 8.65
CA TRP A 192 7.58 -15.16 7.90
C TRP A 192 7.36 -13.72 8.37
N VAL A 193 8.38 -12.91 8.28
CA VAL A 193 8.27 -11.46 8.37
C VAL A 193 8.14 -10.90 6.97
N TYR A 194 7.10 -10.12 6.73
CA TYR A 194 6.81 -9.43 5.48
C TYR A 194 7.30 -7.99 5.55
N GLY A 195 7.75 -7.45 4.42
CA GLY A 195 8.20 -6.07 4.32
C GLY A 195 7.86 -5.44 2.98
N ALA A 196 7.60 -4.13 3.01
CA ALA A 196 7.34 -3.30 1.84
C ALA A 196 8.66 -2.84 1.20
N ASN A 197 8.71 -2.84 -0.12
CA ASN A 197 9.86 -2.37 -0.91
C ASN A 197 10.16 -0.88 -0.70
N GLY A 198 9.14 -0.05 -0.54
CA GLY A 198 9.27 1.39 -0.37
C GLY A 198 9.56 2.18 -1.66
N ARG A 199 9.89 1.55 -2.79
CA ARG A 199 10.32 2.09 -4.10
C ARG A 199 11.83 2.23 -4.30
N SER A 200 12.64 1.99 -3.29
CA SER A 200 14.11 2.10 -3.45
C SER A 200 14.76 0.84 -3.98
N ASP A 201 13.98 -0.26 -4.09
CA ASP A 201 14.46 -1.53 -4.61
C ASP A 201 15.66 -2.09 -3.80
N GLY A 202 16.57 -2.80 -4.46
CA GLY A 202 17.78 -3.34 -3.84
C GLY A 202 18.23 -4.65 -4.45
N ALA A 203 19.43 -5.07 -4.04
CA ALA A 203 20.02 -6.37 -4.38
C ALA A 203 20.43 -7.06 -3.07
N ILE A 204 19.55 -7.90 -2.54
CA ILE A 204 19.58 -8.34 -1.16
C ILE A 204 20.48 -9.55 -0.98
N LEU A 205 21.36 -9.47 0.01
CA LEU A 205 22.23 -10.53 0.49
C LEU A 205 21.86 -10.91 1.92
N SER A 206 21.66 -12.21 2.16
CA SER A 206 21.53 -12.74 3.52
C SER A 206 22.91 -12.88 4.18
N ARG A 207 23.07 -12.31 5.39
CA ARG A 207 24.30 -12.47 6.15
C ARG A 207 24.37 -13.82 6.87
N ARG A 208 23.23 -14.43 7.15
CA ARG A 208 23.15 -15.78 7.74
C ARG A 208 23.30 -16.89 6.69
N ARG A 209 23.10 -16.56 5.40
CA ARG A 209 23.20 -17.50 4.28
C ARG A 209 24.06 -16.91 3.14
N PRO A 210 25.37 -16.71 3.40
CA PRO A 210 26.23 -15.98 2.46
C PRO A 210 26.44 -16.70 1.13
N GLY A 211 26.08 -18.01 1.03
CA GLY A 211 26.14 -18.79 -0.20
C GLY A 211 24.89 -18.71 -1.06
N ASP A 212 23.80 -18.09 -0.56
CA ASP A 212 22.58 -17.94 -1.33
C ASP A 212 22.75 -16.85 -2.42
N PRO A 213 22.06 -17.00 -3.56
CA PRO A 213 22.12 -16.00 -4.64
C PRO A 213 21.51 -14.67 -4.18
N VAL A 214 22.07 -13.57 -4.68
CA VAL A 214 21.53 -12.21 -4.49
C VAL A 214 20.10 -12.13 -5.01
N GLN A 215 19.20 -11.61 -4.19
CA GLN A 215 17.79 -11.45 -4.53
C GLN A 215 17.48 -10.01 -4.96
N SER A 216 16.97 -9.85 -6.18
CA SER A 216 16.57 -8.52 -6.69
C SER A 216 15.20 -8.12 -6.15
N LEU A 217 15.11 -6.96 -5.49
CA LEU A 217 13.83 -6.37 -5.05
C LEU A 217 13.16 -5.52 -6.13
N LYS A 218 13.71 -5.43 -7.33
CA LYS A 218 13.19 -4.51 -8.34
C LYS A 218 11.70 -4.73 -8.61
N GLY A 219 10.89 -3.74 -8.20
CA GLY A 219 9.43 -3.77 -8.35
C GLY A 219 8.71 -4.83 -7.50
N ARG A 220 9.32 -5.33 -6.45
CA ARG A 220 8.79 -6.43 -5.64
C ARG A 220 8.87 -6.14 -4.15
N ASP A 221 7.86 -6.57 -3.39
CA ASP A 221 7.93 -6.67 -1.94
C ASP A 221 8.72 -7.91 -1.52
N PHE A 222 8.89 -8.11 -0.21
CA PHE A 222 9.70 -9.22 0.30
C PHE A 222 9.14 -9.85 1.56
N ARG A 223 9.63 -11.06 1.86
CA ARG A 223 9.51 -11.70 3.16
C ARG A 223 10.79 -12.43 3.52
N PHE A 224 11.01 -12.61 4.80
CA PHE A 224 12.20 -13.30 5.30
C PHE A 224 11.93 -14.03 6.61
N ARG A 225 12.81 -14.99 6.94
CA ARG A 225 12.85 -15.63 8.24
C ARG A 225 14.08 -15.12 9.00
N PRO A 226 13.89 -14.39 10.10
CA PRO A 226 15.03 -13.78 10.80
C PRO A 226 15.98 -14.83 11.36
N ASP A 227 15.48 -15.99 11.85
CA ASP A 227 16.29 -17.02 12.47
C ASP A 227 17.14 -17.83 11.48
N THR A 228 16.63 -18.08 10.28
CA THR A 228 17.32 -18.93 9.29
C THR A 228 18.02 -18.14 8.19
N GLY A 229 17.68 -16.86 8.03
CA GLY A 229 18.22 -16.02 6.97
C GLY A 229 17.64 -16.30 5.59
N GLU A 230 16.52 -17.03 5.50
CA GLU A 230 15.77 -17.22 4.25
C GLU A 230 15.15 -15.89 3.81
N PHE A 231 15.20 -15.62 2.51
CA PHE A 231 14.67 -14.40 1.91
C PHE A 231 13.96 -14.71 0.60
N GLU A 232 12.76 -14.16 0.42
CA GLU A 232 11.97 -14.33 -0.81
C GLU A 232 11.38 -13.00 -1.26
N THR A 233 11.27 -12.80 -2.57
CA THR A 233 10.57 -11.66 -3.17
C THR A 233 9.13 -12.03 -3.49
N LEU A 234 8.24 -11.07 -3.34
CA LEU A 234 6.79 -11.24 -3.51
C LEU A 234 6.25 -10.33 -4.60
N ALA A 235 5.10 -10.72 -5.17
CA ALA A 235 4.39 -9.86 -6.10
C ALA A 235 3.96 -8.54 -5.45
N GLY A 236 3.91 -7.48 -6.28
CA GLY A 236 3.55 -6.15 -5.84
C GLY A 236 4.73 -5.36 -5.32
N ARG A 237 4.50 -4.07 -5.20
CA ARG A 237 5.46 -3.09 -4.74
C ARG A 237 4.72 -2.09 -3.86
N SER A 238 4.82 -2.27 -2.55
CA SER A 238 4.22 -1.38 -1.57
C SER A 238 5.09 -0.15 -1.38
N GLN A 239 4.49 1.03 -1.25
CA GLN A 239 5.25 2.25 -1.01
C GLN A 239 5.49 2.49 0.48
N PHE A 240 4.43 2.62 1.27
CA PHE A 240 4.56 2.93 2.68
C PHE A 240 3.63 2.06 3.53
N GLY A 241 4.13 0.93 3.97
CA GLY A 241 3.40 -0.08 4.72
C GLY A 241 2.68 -1.10 3.84
N LEU A 242 2.43 -2.24 4.42
CA LEU A 242 1.56 -3.31 3.94
C LEU A 242 0.78 -3.88 5.12
N ALA A 243 -0.36 -4.47 4.84
CA ALA A 243 -1.21 -5.04 5.88
C ALA A 243 -1.55 -6.50 5.61
N GLY A 244 -2.02 -7.18 6.63
CA GLY A 244 -2.68 -8.47 6.51
C GLY A 244 -3.77 -8.59 7.54
N ASP A 245 -4.71 -9.49 7.27
CA ASP A 245 -5.82 -9.77 8.15
C ASP A 245 -5.61 -11.06 8.96
N ASP A 246 -6.62 -11.40 9.76
CA ASP A 246 -6.64 -12.62 10.59
C ASP A 246 -6.70 -13.93 9.77
N TRP A 247 -6.87 -13.83 8.44
CA TRP A 247 -7.04 -14.98 7.54
C TRP A 247 -5.80 -15.24 6.68
N GLY A 248 -4.81 -14.33 6.73
CA GLY A 248 -3.56 -14.41 5.99
C GLY A 248 -3.62 -13.83 4.58
N HIS A 249 -4.58 -12.93 4.31
CA HIS A 249 -4.55 -12.11 3.11
C HIS A 249 -3.50 -11.02 3.25
N ARG A 250 -2.89 -10.64 2.11
CA ARG A 250 -1.91 -9.56 2.04
C ARG A 250 -2.48 -8.37 1.25
N PHE A 251 -2.50 -7.22 1.89
CA PHE A 251 -2.96 -5.96 1.32
C PHE A 251 -1.79 -4.99 1.16
N LEU A 252 -1.83 -4.25 0.06
CA LEU A 252 -0.78 -3.33 -0.36
C LEU A 252 -1.38 -1.94 -0.60
N SER A 253 -0.60 -0.91 -0.34
CA SER A 253 -0.93 0.47 -0.71
C SER A 253 0.16 1.08 -1.60
N TRP A 254 -0.25 2.06 -2.36
CA TRP A 254 0.62 2.90 -3.17
C TRP A 254 0.31 4.37 -2.89
N ASN A 255 1.13 5.29 -3.31
CA ASN A 255 0.97 6.72 -3.02
C ASN A 255 -0.45 7.26 -3.19
N THR A 256 -1.15 6.79 -4.23
CA THR A 256 -2.51 7.22 -4.61
C THR A 256 -3.52 6.07 -4.65
N ILE A 257 -3.09 4.84 -4.41
CA ILE A 257 -3.94 3.64 -4.43
C ILE A 257 -4.03 3.08 -3.01
N PRO A 258 -5.15 3.25 -2.32
CA PRO A 258 -5.25 2.91 -0.90
C PRO A 258 -5.19 1.42 -0.65
N LEU A 259 -5.71 0.59 -1.56
CA LEU A 259 -5.86 -0.84 -1.31
C LEU A 259 -5.74 -1.68 -2.57
N ARG A 260 -4.81 -2.63 -2.52
CA ARG A 260 -4.69 -3.79 -3.43
C ARG A 260 -4.64 -5.07 -2.59
N HIS A 261 -5.11 -6.16 -3.14
CA HIS A 261 -5.03 -7.49 -2.55
C HIS A 261 -4.21 -8.43 -3.42
N GLU A 262 -3.21 -9.09 -2.85
CA GLU A 262 -2.56 -10.22 -3.53
C GLU A 262 -3.46 -11.45 -3.42
N VAL A 263 -4.19 -11.72 -4.49
CA VAL A 263 -5.18 -12.81 -4.50
C VAL A 263 -4.51 -14.17 -4.65
N ILE A 264 -3.54 -14.26 -5.54
CA ILE A 264 -2.74 -15.47 -5.82
C ILE A 264 -1.27 -15.11 -5.71
N PRO A 265 -0.46 -15.80 -4.88
CA PRO A 265 0.98 -15.62 -4.89
C PRO A 265 1.56 -15.91 -6.29
N ASP A 266 2.40 -15.03 -6.80
CA ASP A 266 2.93 -15.09 -8.17
C ASP A 266 3.72 -16.39 -8.47
N ALA A 267 4.29 -17.01 -7.46
CA ALA A 267 4.93 -18.31 -7.58
C ALA A 267 3.98 -19.43 -8.09
N PHE A 268 2.66 -19.31 -7.82
CA PHE A 268 1.67 -20.22 -8.39
C PHE A 268 1.39 -19.90 -9.85
N LEU A 269 1.30 -18.61 -10.21
CA LEU A 269 1.06 -18.18 -11.59
C LEU A 269 2.22 -18.56 -12.52
N ALA A 270 3.45 -18.53 -12.00
CA ALA A 270 4.65 -18.92 -12.75
C ALA A 270 4.70 -20.41 -13.15
N ARG A 271 3.81 -21.26 -12.58
CA ARG A 271 3.76 -22.70 -12.90
C ARG A 271 3.18 -23.00 -14.29
N SER A 272 2.43 -22.07 -14.88
CA SER A 272 1.80 -22.23 -16.20
C SER A 272 2.12 -21.06 -17.11
N VAL A 273 2.49 -21.33 -18.36
CA VAL A 273 2.73 -20.30 -19.38
C VAL A 273 1.49 -19.43 -19.61
N ALA A 274 0.31 -20.02 -19.54
CA ALA A 274 -0.96 -19.32 -19.75
C ALA A 274 -1.26 -18.27 -18.65
N SER A 275 -0.82 -18.49 -17.42
CA SER A 275 -1.08 -17.61 -16.29
C SER A 275 0.09 -16.74 -15.88
N ALA A 276 1.31 -16.99 -16.36
CA ALA A 276 2.53 -16.32 -15.93
C ALA A 276 2.55 -14.80 -16.17
N ALA A 277 1.79 -14.32 -17.14
CA ALA A 277 1.68 -12.90 -17.49
C ALA A 277 0.51 -12.18 -16.80
N VAL A 278 -0.30 -12.89 -16.00
CA VAL A 278 -1.46 -12.31 -15.32
C VAL A 278 -1.00 -11.61 -14.03
N ASP A 279 -1.51 -10.40 -13.82
CA ASP A 279 -1.26 -9.66 -12.58
C ASP A 279 -1.95 -10.35 -11.39
N PRO A 280 -1.21 -10.77 -10.35
CA PRO A 280 -1.78 -11.42 -9.17
C PRO A 280 -2.53 -10.48 -8.22
N LEU A 281 -2.52 -9.18 -8.49
CA LEU A 281 -3.07 -8.15 -7.63
C LEU A 281 -4.46 -7.71 -8.10
N ALA A 282 -5.39 -7.59 -7.16
CA ALA A 282 -6.68 -6.94 -7.36
C ALA A 282 -6.66 -5.53 -6.78
N GLU A 283 -7.08 -4.53 -7.54
CA GLU A 283 -7.44 -3.22 -6.99
C GLU A 283 -8.82 -3.31 -6.37
N LEU A 284 -8.97 -2.79 -5.14
CA LEU A 284 -10.16 -3.04 -4.33
C LEU A 284 -11.17 -1.90 -4.35
N LEU A 285 -10.84 -0.73 -4.89
CA LEU A 285 -11.80 0.36 -4.97
C LEU A 285 -12.94 -0.02 -5.92
N PRO A 286 -14.20 0.22 -5.53
CA PRO A 286 -15.35 0.01 -6.41
C PRO A 286 -15.22 0.78 -7.71
N VAL A 287 -15.73 0.21 -8.80
CA VAL A 287 -15.78 0.90 -10.09
C VAL A 287 -16.53 2.23 -9.93
N GLY A 288 -15.90 3.33 -10.30
CA GLY A 288 -16.43 4.68 -10.16
C GLY A 288 -16.08 5.40 -8.85
N ASP A 289 -15.48 4.72 -7.89
CA ASP A 289 -14.89 5.38 -6.73
C ASP A 289 -13.56 6.04 -7.13
N ARG A 290 -13.49 7.35 -6.98
CA ARG A 290 -12.34 8.16 -7.39
C ARG A 290 -11.28 8.30 -6.31
N GLY A 291 -11.48 7.71 -5.13
CA GLY A 291 -10.60 7.99 -3.99
C GLY A 291 -10.72 9.43 -3.49
N GLU A 292 -11.91 10.04 -3.59
CA GLU A 292 -12.15 11.36 -3.01
C GLU A 292 -11.98 11.32 -1.50
N VAL A 293 -11.36 12.36 -0.94
CA VAL A 293 -11.13 12.54 0.50
C VAL A 293 -11.65 13.89 0.98
N PHE A 294 -11.91 14.00 2.29
CA PHE A 294 -12.55 15.15 2.92
C PHE A 294 -11.67 15.74 4.02
N PRO A 295 -10.56 16.42 3.66
CA PRO A 295 -9.68 17.04 4.65
C PRO A 295 -10.39 18.21 5.36
N LYS A 296 -10.00 18.46 6.60
CA LYS A 296 -10.46 19.61 7.43
C LYS A 296 -9.54 20.82 7.27
N THR A 297 -8.29 20.60 6.92
CA THR A 297 -7.35 21.68 6.60
C THR A 297 -7.48 22.07 5.14
N PRO A 298 -7.51 23.37 4.80
CA PRO A 298 -7.19 23.81 3.46
C PRO A 298 -5.72 23.49 3.23
N ALA A 299 -5.42 22.42 2.50
CA ALA A 299 -4.04 22.04 2.23
C ALA A 299 -3.33 23.21 1.54
N PRO A 300 -2.32 23.82 2.15
CA PRO A 300 -1.47 24.79 1.47
C PRO A 300 -0.61 24.01 0.49
N ARG A 301 -1.11 23.82 -0.73
CA ARG A 301 -0.39 23.12 -1.80
C ARG A 301 0.58 24.07 -2.45
N VAL A 302 1.59 24.43 -1.69
CA VAL A 302 2.66 25.29 -2.18
C VAL A 302 3.54 24.57 -3.20
N PHE A 303 3.49 23.23 -3.24
CA PHE A 303 4.55 22.43 -3.85
C PHE A 303 4.12 21.47 -4.95
N ASN A 304 2.87 21.06 -5.02
CA ASN A 304 2.37 20.26 -6.13
C ASN A 304 0.98 20.70 -6.59
N ASN A 305 0.67 20.47 -7.87
CA ASN A 305 -0.59 20.86 -8.49
C ASN A 305 -1.69 19.78 -8.36
N GLU A 306 -1.53 18.82 -7.48
CA GLU A 306 -2.52 17.76 -7.31
C GLU A 306 -3.76 18.25 -6.55
N SER A 307 -4.92 17.60 -6.80
CA SER A 307 -6.19 17.98 -6.20
C SER A 307 -6.20 17.74 -4.69
N GLY A 308 -6.64 18.73 -3.89
CA GLY A 308 -6.80 18.65 -2.44
C GLY A 308 -7.87 17.70 -1.95
N ARG A 309 -8.50 16.93 -2.83
CA ARG A 309 -9.58 16.00 -2.51
C ARG A 309 -9.34 14.58 -3.03
N HIS A 310 -8.09 14.22 -3.26
CA HIS A 310 -7.72 12.87 -3.69
C HIS A 310 -6.47 12.42 -2.94
N PHE A 311 -6.27 11.12 -2.84
CA PHE A 311 -5.09 10.54 -2.22
C PHE A 311 -3.80 10.99 -2.89
N ASN A 312 -2.82 11.36 -2.09
CA ASN A 312 -1.53 11.86 -2.53
C ASN A 312 -0.34 11.23 -1.80
N ALA A 313 -0.48 11.00 -0.50
CA ALA A 313 0.60 10.55 0.38
C ALA A 313 0.11 9.47 1.33
N LEU A 314 -0.45 8.39 0.75
CA LEU A 314 -0.96 7.27 1.53
C LEU A 314 0.17 6.56 2.27
N SER A 315 -0.06 6.30 3.56
CA SER A 315 0.91 5.69 4.46
C SER A 315 0.26 4.83 5.52
N GLY A 316 1.01 3.89 6.08
CA GLY A 316 0.64 3.14 7.27
C GLY A 316 -0.60 2.28 7.15
N LEU A 317 -0.83 1.66 5.98
CA LEU A 317 -1.96 0.74 5.77
C LEU A 317 -2.05 -0.31 6.88
N HIS A 318 -3.21 -0.41 7.52
CA HIS A 318 -3.51 -1.36 8.59
C HIS A 318 -4.92 -1.95 8.45
N VAL A 319 -5.06 -3.27 8.57
CA VAL A 319 -6.37 -3.91 8.73
C VAL A 319 -6.60 -4.12 10.23
N PHE A 320 -7.61 -3.45 10.75
CA PHE A 320 -7.86 -3.42 12.18
C PHE A 320 -8.38 -4.78 12.67
N ASN A 321 -7.67 -5.38 13.62
CA ASN A 321 -7.99 -6.67 14.23
C ASN A 321 -8.15 -6.60 15.77
N GLY A 322 -8.25 -5.38 16.30
CA GLY A 322 -8.51 -5.14 17.72
C GLY A 322 -9.98 -5.23 18.10
N ASP A 323 -10.26 -5.10 19.38
CA ASP A 323 -11.60 -5.02 19.97
C ASP A 323 -11.90 -3.65 20.60
N GLY A 324 -10.91 -2.77 20.66
CA GLY A 324 -11.00 -1.46 21.30
C GLY A 324 -11.89 -0.45 20.60
N LEU A 325 -12.12 -0.56 19.30
CA LEU A 325 -13.08 0.25 18.57
C LEU A 325 -14.48 -0.41 18.51
N GLY A 326 -14.55 -1.71 18.76
CA GLY A 326 -15.75 -2.51 18.65
C GLY A 326 -15.87 -3.31 17.36
N GLU A 327 -16.87 -4.19 17.32
CA GLU A 327 -17.03 -5.19 16.25
C GLU A 327 -17.25 -4.55 14.86
N ALA A 328 -17.92 -3.39 14.79
CA ALA A 328 -18.19 -2.69 13.52
C ALA A 328 -16.93 -2.19 12.77
N TYR A 329 -15.78 -2.18 13.45
CA TYR A 329 -14.51 -1.73 12.88
C TYR A 329 -13.58 -2.87 12.52
N ARG A 330 -13.89 -4.06 13.03
CA ARG A 330 -13.03 -5.22 12.88
C ARG A 330 -12.98 -5.70 11.44
N GLY A 331 -11.77 -5.87 10.93
CA GLY A 331 -11.53 -6.24 9.53
C GLY A 331 -11.57 -5.09 8.54
N ASP A 332 -11.89 -3.87 8.97
CA ASP A 332 -11.81 -2.70 8.11
C ASP A 332 -10.36 -2.27 7.93
N ALA A 333 -10.07 -1.74 6.75
CA ALA A 333 -8.76 -1.20 6.41
C ALA A 333 -8.71 0.30 6.73
N PHE A 334 -7.63 0.71 7.39
CA PHE A 334 -7.30 2.08 7.71
C PHE A 334 -6.00 2.47 7.03
N VAL A 335 -5.93 3.69 6.50
CA VAL A 335 -4.73 4.22 5.87
C VAL A 335 -4.58 5.70 6.18
N GLY A 336 -3.39 6.13 6.56
CA GLY A 336 -3.06 7.53 6.74
C GLY A 336 -2.92 8.23 5.38
N GLU A 337 -3.34 9.47 5.31
CA GLU A 337 -3.04 10.39 4.22
C GLU A 337 -2.28 11.57 4.83
N SER A 338 -0.96 11.44 4.80
CA SER A 338 -0.07 12.31 5.58
C SER A 338 -0.09 13.75 5.09
N LEU A 339 -0.28 13.98 3.79
CA LEU A 339 -0.30 15.33 3.22
C LEU A 339 -1.63 16.08 3.48
N LEU A 340 -2.73 15.34 3.60
CA LEU A 340 -4.08 15.89 3.81
C LEU A 340 -4.57 15.77 5.25
N ASN A 341 -3.69 15.39 6.17
CA ASN A 341 -3.91 15.40 7.62
C ASN A 341 -5.12 14.55 8.06
N LEU A 342 -5.22 13.31 7.53
CA LEU A 342 -6.38 12.46 7.81
C LEU A 342 -6.04 10.97 7.85
N VAL A 343 -6.93 10.20 8.47
CA VAL A 343 -6.98 8.73 8.38
C VAL A 343 -8.27 8.33 7.68
N HIS A 344 -8.10 7.62 6.57
CA HIS A 344 -9.18 7.09 5.75
C HIS A 344 -9.52 5.66 6.15
N ARG A 345 -10.82 5.29 6.12
CA ARG A 345 -11.32 3.95 6.45
C ARG A 345 -12.13 3.34 5.34
N ARG A 346 -11.95 2.04 5.12
CA ARG A 346 -12.74 1.24 4.19
C ARG A 346 -13.09 -0.12 4.75
N ALA A 347 -14.34 -0.53 4.55
CA ALA A 347 -14.73 -1.91 4.81
C ALA A 347 -14.22 -2.84 3.71
N LEU A 348 -13.66 -3.97 4.09
CA LEU A 348 -13.29 -5.05 3.18
C LEU A 348 -14.48 -6.01 3.02
N VAL A 349 -15.33 -5.73 2.04
CA VAL A 349 -16.51 -6.54 1.74
C VAL A 349 -16.10 -7.68 0.80
N PRO A 350 -16.37 -8.96 1.13
CA PRO A 350 -16.07 -10.07 0.24
C PRO A 350 -16.67 -9.90 -1.17
N ASP A 351 -15.85 -10.18 -2.20
CA ASP A 351 -16.24 -10.12 -3.61
C ASP A 351 -15.58 -11.29 -4.36
N GLY A 352 -16.26 -12.42 -4.37
CA GLY A 352 -15.69 -13.68 -4.84
C GLY A 352 -14.47 -14.09 -4.01
N ALA A 353 -13.36 -14.38 -4.68
CA ALA A 353 -12.10 -14.75 -4.04
C ALA A 353 -11.27 -13.54 -3.56
N THR A 354 -11.77 -12.32 -3.71
CA THR A 354 -11.13 -11.08 -3.28
C THR A 354 -12.11 -10.21 -2.49
N PHE A 355 -11.90 -8.90 -2.49
CA PHE A 355 -12.71 -7.94 -1.73
C PHE A 355 -13.06 -6.74 -2.60
N ARG A 356 -14.10 -6.01 -2.16
CA ARG A 356 -14.42 -4.66 -2.57
C ARG A 356 -14.26 -3.75 -1.35
N ALA A 357 -13.48 -2.68 -1.50
CA ALA A 357 -13.19 -1.74 -0.41
C ALA A 357 -14.21 -0.61 -0.39
N GLU A 358 -15.25 -0.74 0.42
CA GLU A 358 -16.34 0.23 0.52
C GLU A 358 -16.03 1.33 1.55
N ARG A 359 -16.28 2.59 1.19
CA ARG A 359 -16.19 3.71 2.14
C ARG A 359 -17.25 3.57 3.24
N ARG A 360 -16.87 3.84 4.47
CA ARG A 360 -17.81 3.84 5.61
C ARG A 360 -18.35 5.23 5.93
N GLU A 361 -17.53 6.24 5.90
CA GLU A 361 -17.90 7.62 6.21
C GLU A 361 -18.38 8.36 4.97
N SER A 362 -19.60 8.90 4.99
CA SER A 362 -20.15 9.68 3.88
C SER A 362 -19.83 11.16 4.07
N GLY A 363 -19.07 11.74 3.12
CA GLY A 363 -18.73 13.17 3.15
C GLY A 363 -17.76 13.58 4.28
N SER A 364 -17.12 12.61 4.94
CA SER A 364 -16.15 12.83 6.01
C SER A 364 -15.06 11.76 5.98
N GLU A 365 -14.10 11.85 6.88
CA GLU A 365 -13.06 10.85 7.10
C GLU A 365 -13.17 10.25 8.52
N PHE A 366 -12.64 9.04 8.73
CA PHE A 366 -12.62 8.42 10.05
C PHE A 366 -11.98 9.33 11.09
N LEU A 367 -10.82 9.91 10.75
CA LEU A 367 -10.15 10.95 11.53
C LEU A 367 -9.66 12.03 10.56
N ALA A 368 -9.90 13.31 10.89
CA ALA A 368 -9.34 14.43 10.16
C ALA A 368 -8.84 15.52 11.10
N GLY A 369 -7.59 15.94 10.95
CA GLY A 369 -7.01 17.05 11.66
C GLY A 369 -7.36 18.38 10.98
N SER A 370 -7.64 19.42 11.78
CA SER A 370 -7.67 20.80 11.31
C SER A 370 -6.34 21.53 11.56
N ASP A 371 -5.39 20.87 12.20
CA ASP A 371 -4.00 21.30 12.33
C ASP A 371 -3.18 20.78 11.13
N PRO A 372 -2.54 21.64 10.31
CA PRO A 372 -1.72 21.21 9.18
C PRO A 372 -0.41 20.50 9.58
N TRP A 373 -0.08 20.47 10.86
CA TRP A 373 1.08 19.75 11.39
C TRP A 373 0.82 18.27 11.66
N PHE A 374 -0.45 17.84 11.67
CA PHE A 374 -0.84 16.44 11.85
C PHE A 374 -0.51 15.61 10.61
N HIS A 375 0.45 14.71 10.71
CA HIS A 375 0.85 13.82 9.61
C HIS A 375 0.83 12.36 10.04
N PRO A 376 -0.32 11.66 9.92
CA PRO A 376 -0.43 10.25 10.25
C PRO A 376 0.39 9.42 9.27
N VAL A 377 1.42 8.70 9.76
CA VAL A 377 2.37 7.96 8.92
C VAL A 377 2.32 6.44 9.14
N GLN A 378 1.84 5.98 10.31
CA GLN A 378 1.65 4.56 10.57
C GLN A 378 0.47 4.34 11.52
N LEU A 379 -0.24 3.20 11.31
CA LEU A 379 -1.33 2.73 12.18
C LEU A 379 -1.02 1.32 12.70
N ALA A 380 -1.45 1.04 13.93
CA ALA A 380 -1.28 -0.27 14.55
C ALA A 380 -2.39 -0.56 15.57
N THR A 381 -2.71 -1.85 15.78
CA THR A 381 -3.50 -2.29 16.93
C THR A 381 -2.58 -2.44 18.16
N GLY A 382 -2.91 -1.80 19.26
CA GLY A 382 -2.13 -1.87 20.50
C GLY A 382 -2.54 -2.99 21.45
N PRO A 383 -1.82 -3.13 22.58
CA PRO A 383 -2.05 -4.20 23.58
C PRO A 383 -3.45 -4.22 24.20
N ASP A 384 -4.10 -3.07 24.27
CA ASP A 384 -5.47 -2.88 24.77
C ASP A 384 -6.54 -3.06 23.70
N GLY A 385 -6.13 -3.41 22.45
CA GLY A 385 -7.02 -3.60 21.32
C GLY A 385 -7.48 -2.31 20.63
N ALA A 386 -7.03 -1.14 21.05
CA ALA A 386 -7.32 0.14 20.43
C ALA A 386 -6.49 0.36 19.15
N LEU A 387 -6.87 1.35 18.34
CA LEU A 387 -6.11 1.80 17.18
C LEU A 387 -5.15 2.91 17.59
N TYR A 388 -3.89 2.77 17.19
CA TYR A 388 -2.85 3.77 17.44
C TYR A 388 -2.38 4.38 16.13
N VAL A 389 -2.01 5.67 16.19
CA VAL A 389 -1.55 6.47 15.05
C VAL A 389 -0.22 7.10 15.42
N ALA A 390 0.83 6.81 14.65
CA ALA A 390 2.08 7.55 14.71
C ALA A 390 1.92 8.84 13.87
N ASP A 391 2.16 9.96 14.51
CA ASP A 391 2.04 11.30 13.94
C ASP A 391 3.43 11.94 13.86
N PHE A 392 3.89 12.14 12.64
CA PHE A 392 5.20 12.72 12.37
C PHE A 392 5.33 14.17 12.86
N TYR A 393 4.22 14.85 13.05
CA TYR A 393 3.99 16.20 13.57
C TYR A 393 5.07 17.20 13.22
N ARG A 394 5.12 17.61 11.98
CA ARG A 394 6.02 18.62 11.43
C ARG A 394 5.26 19.60 10.56
N ARG A 395 5.89 20.72 10.22
CA ARG A 395 5.30 21.64 9.26
C ARG A 395 5.22 21.07 7.85
N PHE A 396 6.22 20.29 7.46
CA PHE A 396 6.32 19.70 6.12
C PHE A 396 6.63 18.21 6.24
N VAL A 397 5.86 17.40 5.50
CA VAL A 397 6.11 15.99 5.34
C VAL A 397 6.75 15.67 3.98
N GLU A 398 6.61 16.58 3.00
CA GLU A 398 7.18 16.41 1.68
C GLU A 398 8.71 16.47 1.71
N HIS A 399 9.34 15.64 0.89
CA HIS A 399 10.77 15.72 0.68
C HIS A 399 11.10 16.83 -0.33
N PRO A 400 12.17 17.63 -0.11
CA PRO A 400 12.56 18.72 -1.02
C PRO A 400 12.73 18.31 -2.48
N ASP A 401 13.06 17.03 -2.75
CA ASP A 401 13.21 16.51 -4.12
C ASP A 401 11.90 16.53 -4.93
N TRP A 402 10.75 16.52 -4.26
CA TRP A 402 9.43 16.57 -4.89
C TRP A 402 8.93 17.99 -5.15
N VAL A 403 9.71 18.98 -4.75
CA VAL A 403 9.36 20.40 -4.81
C VAL A 403 10.12 21.08 -5.92
N ALA A 404 9.48 21.99 -6.62
CA ALA A 404 10.11 22.80 -7.65
C ALA A 404 11.38 23.49 -7.12
N LYS A 405 12.46 23.48 -7.91
CA LYS A 405 13.79 24.00 -7.50
C LYS A 405 13.73 25.40 -6.91
N ASP A 406 12.89 26.26 -7.47
CA ASP A 406 12.75 27.65 -7.04
C ASP A 406 12.11 27.81 -5.66
N SER A 407 11.40 26.79 -5.19
CA SER A 407 10.74 26.79 -3.88
C SER A 407 11.57 26.15 -2.77
N ARG A 408 12.56 25.30 -3.14
CA ARG A 408 13.34 24.51 -2.18
C ARG A 408 14.10 25.34 -1.13
N GLY A 409 14.61 26.48 -1.52
CA GLY A 409 15.40 27.37 -0.65
C GLY A 409 14.58 28.38 0.15
N ARG A 410 13.24 28.34 0.05
CA ARG A 410 12.37 29.33 0.68
C ARG A 410 11.82 28.93 2.03
N VAL A 411 11.98 27.68 2.42
CA VAL A 411 11.44 27.11 3.66
C VAL A 411 12.48 26.28 4.40
N ASP A 412 12.33 26.20 5.70
CA ASP A 412 13.08 25.27 6.55
C ASP A 412 12.36 23.93 6.58
N TRP A 413 12.85 22.95 5.83
CA TRP A 413 12.31 21.60 5.76
C TRP A 413 12.44 20.80 7.05
N SER A 414 13.26 21.27 7.98
CA SER A 414 13.43 20.67 9.31
C SER A 414 12.52 21.25 10.38
N GLU A 415 11.68 22.23 10.05
CA GLU A 415 10.77 22.86 11.00
C GLU A 415 9.84 21.83 11.63
N GLY A 416 9.93 21.70 12.97
CA GLY A 416 9.22 20.65 13.72
C GLY A 416 10.03 19.39 13.99
N ALA A 417 11.32 19.33 13.62
CA ALA A 417 12.17 18.14 13.82
C ALA A 417 12.28 17.68 15.28
N ALA A 418 11.93 18.53 16.26
CA ALA A 418 11.91 18.18 17.68
C ALA A 418 10.54 17.71 18.18
N HIS A 419 9.55 17.56 17.30
CA HIS A 419 8.17 17.19 17.68
C HIS A 419 7.82 15.81 17.12
N GLY A 420 6.77 15.22 17.65
CA GLY A 420 6.21 13.94 17.22
C GLY A 420 5.27 13.36 18.26
N ARG A 421 4.29 12.58 17.86
CA ARG A 421 3.24 12.08 18.76
C ARG A 421 2.80 10.68 18.40
N VAL A 422 2.24 10.00 19.39
CA VAL A 422 1.49 8.76 19.23
C VAL A 422 0.11 8.95 19.82
N TRP A 423 -0.90 8.80 18.97
CA TRP A 423 -2.30 8.90 19.34
C TRP A 423 -2.90 7.52 19.55
N ARG A 424 -3.84 7.41 20.49
CA ARG A 424 -4.67 6.24 20.73
C ARG A 424 -6.13 6.60 20.46
N ILE A 425 -6.82 5.75 19.71
CA ILE A 425 -8.25 5.86 19.43
C ILE A 425 -8.95 4.61 19.96
N GLY A 426 -9.93 4.81 20.82
CA GLY A 426 -10.71 3.76 21.47
C GLY A 426 -12.10 4.20 21.83
N ARG A 427 -12.91 3.30 22.38
CA ARG A 427 -14.23 3.66 22.88
C ARG A 427 -14.10 4.55 24.12
N GLU A 428 -15.03 5.51 24.24
CA GLU A 428 -15.11 6.36 25.41
C GLU A 428 -15.20 5.55 26.71
N GLY A 429 -14.40 5.91 27.71
CA GLY A 429 -14.35 5.23 29.00
C GLY A 429 -13.67 3.87 29.01
N GLN A 430 -13.10 3.40 27.87
CA GLN A 430 -12.33 2.18 27.85
C GLN A 430 -10.99 2.38 28.55
N ARG A 431 -10.58 1.40 29.39
CA ARG A 431 -9.26 1.44 30.04
C ARG A 431 -8.13 1.57 29.03
N ARG A 432 -7.25 2.56 29.24
CA ARG A 432 -6.18 2.95 28.32
C ARG A 432 -4.97 2.01 28.31
N ALA A 433 -4.71 1.31 29.41
CA ALA A 433 -3.57 0.40 29.48
C ALA A 433 -3.90 -0.88 30.26
N PRO A 434 -3.26 -2.01 29.91
CA PRO A 434 -3.27 -3.16 30.78
C PRO A 434 -2.44 -2.84 32.03
N GLN A 435 -3.03 -2.95 33.20
CA GLN A 435 -2.37 -2.72 34.51
C GLN A 435 -1.23 -3.70 34.85
N ARG A 436 -0.84 -4.58 33.93
CA ARG A 436 0.22 -5.59 34.09
C ARG A 436 0.82 -5.89 32.71
N PRO A 437 2.08 -6.37 32.65
CA PRO A 437 2.64 -6.86 31.41
C PRO A 437 1.65 -7.79 30.71
N PRO A 438 1.32 -7.55 29.42
CA PRO A 438 0.35 -8.38 28.70
C PRO A 438 0.72 -9.85 28.69
N PHE A 439 2.03 -10.13 28.68
CA PHE A 439 2.59 -11.49 28.77
C PHE A 439 3.74 -11.50 29.77
N ARG A 440 3.76 -12.55 30.60
CA ARG A 440 4.88 -12.77 31.52
C ARG A 440 6.01 -13.48 30.78
N ALA A 441 7.24 -13.17 31.14
CA ALA A 441 8.42 -13.84 30.56
C ALA A 441 8.40 -15.36 30.77
N ASP A 442 7.86 -15.80 31.92
CA ASP A 442 7.72 -17.20 32.34
C ASP A 442 6.38 -17.84 31.97
N ALA A 443 5.57 -17.20 31.10
CA ALA A 443 4.26 -17.73 30.70
C ALA A 443 4.38 -19.14 30.15
N SER A 444 3.60 -20.09 30.68
CA SER A 444 3.62 -21.47 30.22
C SER A 444 3.08 -21.61 28.79
N VAL A 445 3.46 -22.69 28.09
CA VAL A 445 2.90 -23.04 26.77
C VAL A 445 1.37 -23.07 26.82
N ALA A 446 0.78 -23.66 27.86
CA ALA A 446 -0.67 -23.71 28.02
C ALA A 446 -1.30 -22.31 28.14
N SER A 447 -0.66 -21.37 28.88
CA SER A 447 -1.10 -20.00 29.00
C SER A 447 -1.01 -19.24 27.66
N LEU A 448 0.07 -19.44 26.89
CA LEU A 448 0.23 -18.86 25.58
C LEU A 448 -0.81 -19.40 24.58
N VAL A 449 -1.05 -20.70 24.56
CA VAL A 449 -2.12 -21.29 23.73
C VAL A 449 -3.48 -20.70 24.11
N ALA A 450 -3.81 -20.63 25.42
CA ALA A 450 -5.07 -20.03 25.85
C ALA A 450 -5.20 -18.55 25.44
N SER A 451 -4.10 -17.82 25.36
CA SER A 451 -4.07 -16.41 24.91
C SER A 451 -4.35 -16.21 23.43
N LEU A 452 -4.38 -17.28 22.63
CA LEU A 452 -4.83 -17.20 21.23
C LEU A 452 -6.36 -17.05 21.13
N ASP A 453 -7.14 -17.49 22.15
CA ASP A 453 -8.60 -17.38 22.13
C ASP A 453 -9.07 -16.03 22.66
N THR A 454 -8.86 -15.00 21.86
CA THR A 454 -9.21 -13.63 22.19
C THR A 454 -9.69 -12.87 20.96
N ALA A 455 -10.55 -11.87 21.19
CA ALA A 455 -10.94 -10.91 20.16
C ALA A 455 -9.83 -9.90 19.85
N ASN A 456 -8.93 -9.63 20.80
CA ASN A 456 -7.81 -8.71 20.66
C ASN A 456 -6.72 -9.32 19.77
N GLY A 457 -6.57 -8.79 18.56
CA GLY A 457 -5.61 -9.28 17.56
C GLY A 457 -4.17 -9.15 18.00
N TRP A 458 -3.79 -8.02 18.64
CA TRP A 458 -2.43 -7.85 19.14
C TRP A 458 -2.04 -8.94 20.12
N ARG A 459 -2.95 -9.30 21.06
CA ARG A 459 -2.69 -10.37 22.03
C ARG A 459 -2.57 -11.73 21.33
N ARG A 460 -3.44 -12.02 20.38
CA ARG A 460 -3.42 -13.26 19.59
C ARG A 460 -2.12 -13.38 18.79
N ASP A 461 -1.71 -12.32 18.12
CA ASP A 461 -0.51 -12.28 17.28
C ASP A 461 0.77 -12.38 18.13
N THR A 462 0.80 -11.70 19.28
CA THR A 462 1.92 -11.81 20.23
C THR A 462 2.03 -13.21 20.84
N ALA A 463 0.92 -13.82 21.27
CA ALA A 463 0.93 -15.18 21.79
C ALA A 463 1.43 -16.18 20.74
N ARG A 464 0.99 -16.05 19.50
CA ARG A 464 1.43 -16.85 18.36
C ARG A 464 2.94 -16.72 18.14
N ARG A 465 3.46 -15.46 18.08
CA ARG A 465 4.89 -15.19 17.96
C ARG A 465 5.70 -15.85 19.09
N LEU A 466 5.27 -15.67 20.33
CA LEU A 466 5.96 -16.29 21.49
C LEU A 466 5.98 -17.82 21.44
N LEU A 467 4.93 -18.44 20.94
CA LEU A 467 4.88 -19.90 20.78
C LEU A 467 5.90 -20.38 19.76
N TRP A 468 5.95 -19.79 18.58
CA TRP A 468 6.90 -20.26 17.58
C TRP A 468 8.36 -19.84 17.88
N GLU A 469 8.60 -18.69 18.52
CA GLU A 469 9.95 -18.28 18.97
C GLU A 469 10.52 -19.24 20.00
N ARG A 470 9.67 -19.85 20.84
CA ARG A 470 10.07 -20.91 21.78
C ARG A 470 10.34 -22.23 21.09
N GLY A 471 9.62 -22.51 20.01
CA GLY A 471 9.76 -23.76 19.28
C GLY A 471 9.40 -25.02 20.09
N ASP A 472 8.58 -24.88 21.14
CA ASP A 472 8.29 -26.01 22.06
C ASP A 472 7.24 -26.97 21.47
N PRO A 473 7.60 -28.22 21.15
CA PRO A 473 6.67 -29.21 20.60
C PRO A 473 5.50 -29.55 21.53
N ALA A 474 5.61 -29.27 22.83
CA ALA A 474 4.52 -29.49 23.79
C ALA A 474 3.28 -28.66 23.45
N ALA A 475 3.41 -27.63 22.63
CA ALA A 475 2.28 -26.82 22.13
C ALA A 475 1.41 -27.56 21.11
N LEU A 476 1.92 -28.55 20.37
CA LEU A 476 1.23 -29.20 19.26
C LEU A 476 -0.11 -29.83 19.65
N GLY A 477 -0.14 -30.58 20.79
CA GLY A 477 -1.35 -31.18 21.29
C GLY A 477 -2.44 -30.18 21.71
N PRO A 478 -2.11 -29.24 22.59
CA PRO A 478 -3.02 -28.11 22.94
C PRO A 478 -3.53 -27.33 21.76
N LEU A 479 -2.69 -26.97 20.79
CA LEU A 479 -3.09 -26.23 19.56
C LEU A 479 -4.08 -27.04 18.72
N ARG A 480 -3.83 -28.36 18.55
CA ARG A 480 -4.76 -29.23 17.83
C ARG A 480 -6.12 -29.29 18.51
N SER A 481 -6.14 -29.40 19.84
CA SER A 481 -7.35 -29.34 20.65
C SER A 481 -8.09 -27.99 20.50
N ALA A 482 -7.36 -26.89 20.46
CA ALA A 482 -7.89 -25.54 20.27
C ALA A 482 -8.64 -25.42 18.94
N VAL A 483 -8.03 -25.85 17.83
CA VAL A 483 -8.68 -25.86 16.51
C VAL A 483 -10.04 -26.60 16.52
N GLN A 484 -10.15 -27.68 17.30
CA GLN A 484 -11.38 -28.49 17.35
C GLN A 484 -12.46 -27.93 18.27
N ARG A 485 -12.08 -27.23 19.35
CA ARG A 485 -13.00 -26.86 20.43
C ARG A 485 -13.39 -25.41 20.52
N TRP A 486 -12.59 -24.50 19.94
CA TRP A 486 -12.89 -23.08 20.02
C TRP A 486 -13.98 -22.65 19.02
N ASN A 487 -14.72 -21.62 19.40
CA ASN A 487 -15.80 -21.08 18.57
C ASN A 487 -15.35 -19.94 17.67
N ARG A 488 -14.32 -19.17 18.09
CA ARG A 488 -13.84 -18.04 17.30
C ARG A 488 -13.02 -18.51 16.08
N PRO A 489 -13.48 -18.24 14.85
CA PRO A 489 -12.76 -18.70 13.65
C PRO A 489 -11.32 -18.18 13.59
N GLU A 490 -11.09 -16.89 13.94
CA GLU A 490 -9.77 -16.27 13.95
C GLU A 490 -8.81 -16.92 14.96
N SER A 491 -9.33 -17.31 16.13
CA SER A 491 -8.54 -18.05 17.13
C SER A 491 -8.18 -19.44 16.63
N ARG A 492 -9.12 -20.13 15.98
CA ARG A 492 -8.89 -21.44 15.35
C ARG A 492 -7.85 -21.37 14.24
N VAL A 493 -7.93 -20.33 13.37
CA VAL A 493 -6.94 -20.09 12.32
C VAL A 493 -5.56 -19.80 12.91
N ALA A 494 -5.49 -18.97 13.94
CA ALA A 494 -4.24 -18.68 14.64
C ALA A 494 -3.63 -19.96 15.25
N ALA A 495 -4.44 -20.80 15.89
CA ALA A 495 -3.99 -22.08 16.46
C ALA A 495 -3.49 -23.06 15.37
N LEU A 496 -4.23 -23.20 14.26
CA LEU A 496 -3.86 -24.07 13.13
C LEU A 496 -2.57 -23.61 12.45
N SER A 497 -2.44 -22.31 12.21
CA SER A 497 -1.24 -21.73 11.61
C SER A 497 -0.03 -21.88 12.54
N THR A 498 -0.20 -21.63 13.85
CA THR A 498 0.87 -21.82 14.85
C THR A 498 1.30 -23.27 14.91
N TRP A 499 0.35 -24.21 14.89
CA TRP A 499 0.63 -25.65 14.87
C TRP A 499 1.51 -26.04 13.66
N SER A 500 1.19 -25.50 12.48
CA SER A 500 1.97 -25.76 11.26
C SER A 500 3.39 -25.17 11.34
N VAL A 501 3.55 -23.93 11.84
CA VAL A 501 4.86 -23.26 11.99
C VAL A 501 5.76 -24.01 12.97
N LEU A 502 5.20 -24.60 14.02
CA LEU A 502 5.90 -25.45 14.99
C LEU A 502 6.27 -26.86 14.46
N GLY A 503 6.09 -27.09 13.16
CA GLY A 503 6.40 -28.36 12.53
C GLY A 503 5.31 -29.44 12.72
N GLY A 504 4.10 -29.03 13.05
CA GLY A 504 2.95 -29.92 13.07
C GLY A 504 2.66 -30.47 11.68
N GLU A 505 2.71 -31.81 11.56
CA GLU A 505 2.51 -32.49 10.29
C GLU A 505 1.59 -33.69 10.52
N ASP A 506 0.36 -33.61 10.03
CA ASP A 506 -0.60 -34.72 10.02
C ASP A 506 -1.52 -34.56 8.79
N PRO A 507 -1.16 -35.15 7.64
CA PRO A 507 -1.95 -35.04 6.42
C PRO A 507 -3.35 -35.63 6.58
N ARG A 508 -3.55 -36.63 7.45
CA ARG A 508 -4.89 -37.18 7.73
C ARG A 508 -5.74 -36.24 8.55
N TRP A 509 -5.14 -35.47 9.44
CA TRP A 509 -5.86 -34.43 10.17
C TRP A 509 -6.20 -33.24 9.26
N LEU A 510 -5.27 -32.80 8.42
CA LEU A 510 -5.56 -31.79 7.39
C LEU A 510 -6.70 -32.22 6.47
N ALA A 511 -6.72 -33.50 6.04
CA ALA A 511 -7.82 -34.05 5.23
C ALA A 511 -9.17 -33.91 5.95
N ARG A 512 -9.25 -34.17 7.26
CA ARG A 512 -10.49 -33.96 8.03
C ARG A 512 -10.87 -32.50 8.16
N LEU A 513 -9.91 -31.59 8.27
CA LEU A 513 -10.18 -30.15 8.35
C LEU A 513 -10.68 -29.56 7.03
N LEU A 514 -10.48 -30.23 5.91
CA LEU A 514 -11.10 -29.86 4.63
C LEU A 514 -12.63 -30.00 4.68
N ASP A 515 -13.17 -30.78 5.63
CA ASP A 515 -14.61 -30.97 5.87
C ASP A 515 -15.14 -30.12 7.06
N ASP A 516 -14.32 -29.21 7.60
CA ASP A 516 -14.76 -28.34 8.69
C ASP A 516 -15.97 -27.48 8.28
N SER A 517 -16.91 -27.28 9.20
CA SER A 517 -18.10 -26.46 8.97
C SER A 517 -17.76 -25.01 8.62
N ASN A 518 -16.63 -24.50 9.12
CA ASN A 518 -16.18 -23.14 8.88
C ASN A 518 -15.29 -23.06 7.64
N ALA A 519 -15.70 -22.28 6.64
CA ALA A 519 -14.98 -22.09 5.38
C ALA A 519 -13.55 -21.55 5.57
N ARG A 520 -13.31 -20.69 6.59
CA ARG A 520 -11.97 -20.15 6.88
C ARG A 520 -11.01 -21.25 7.32
N ILE A 521 -11.49 -22.22 8.09
CA ILE A 521 -10.68 -23.39 8.48
C ILE A 521 -10.39 -24.27 7.27
N ARG A 522 -11.40 -24.52 6.41
CA ARG A 522 -11.20 -25.27 5.15
C ARG A 522 -10.17 -24.61 4.25
N ALA A 523 -10.23 -23.27 4.12
CA ALA A 523 -9.28 -22.50 3.32
C ALA A 523 -7.84 -22.63 3.84
N VAL A 524 -7.63 -22.50 5.16
CA VAL A 524 -6.31 -22.68 5.78
C VAL A 524 -5.83 -24.12 5.67
N ALA A 525 -6.70 -25.10 5.90
CA ALA A 525 -6.38 -26.51 5.72
C ALA A 525 -5.95 -26.83 4.28
N ALA A 526 -6.66 -26.29 3.27
CA ALA A 526 -6.29 -26.43 1.87
C ALA A 526 -4.92 -25.80 1.56
N ARG A 527 -4.65 -24.59 2.09
CA ARG A 527 -3.32 -23.96 1.94
C ARG A 527 -2.23 -24.83 2.53
N LEU A 528 -2.38 -25.29 3.77
CA LEU A 528 -1.40 -26.15 4.44
C LEU A 528 -1.24 -27.51 3.73
N ALA A 529 -2.32 -28.05 3.18
CA ALA A 529 -2.29 -29.25 2.34
C ALA A 529 -1.43 -29.05 1.09
N GLY A 530 -1.62 -27.94 0.39
CA GLY A 530 -0.83 -27.57 -0.80
C GLY A 530 0.65 -27.38 -0.45
N GLU A 531 0.96 -26.70 0.65
CA GLU A 531 2.33 -26.54 1.17
C GLU A 531 2.98 -27.88 1.52
N TRP A 532 2.22 -28.76 2.19
CA TRP A 532 2.70 -30.11 2.53
C TRP A 532 2.98 -30.94 1.29
N LEU A 533 2.09 -30.92 0.29
CA LEU A 533 2.25 -31.64 -0.98
C LEU A 533 3.41 -31.10 -1.86
N SER A 534 3.75 -29.83 -1.71
CA SER A 534 4.85 -29.21 -2.47
C SER A 534 6.24 -29.53 -1.91
N ARG A 535 6.34 -30.11 -0.71
CA ARG A 535 7.61 -30.56 -0.12
C ARG A 535 8.07 -31.84 -0.80
N LYS A 536 9.39 -32.06 -0.96
CA LYS A 536 9.96 -33.24 -1.64
C LYS A 536 9.49 -34.54 -0.99
N PRO A 537 9.42 -35.65 -1.81
CA PRO A 537 8.86 -36.93 -1.35
C PRO A 537 9.53 -37.44 -0.08
N ARG A 538 8.71 -37.80 0.89
CA ARG A 538 9.08 -38.42 2.15
C ARG A 538 8.94 -39.96 2.07
N GLN A 539 9.54 -40.65 3.00
CA GLN A 539 9.55 -42.11 3.08
C GLN A 539 8.13 -42.72 3.12
N ASP A 540 8.01 -44.02 2.81
CA ASP A 540 6.75 -44.77 2.59
C ASP A 540 5.64 -44.59 3.67
N ALA A 541 6.00 -44.24 4.91
CA ALA A 541 5.02 -43.98 5.98
C ALA A 541 4.05 -42.83 5.69
N ASP A 542 4.45 -41.85 4.87
CA ASP A 542 3.66 -40.70 4.48
C ASP A 542 2.71 -40.94 3.30
N ALA A 543 2.91 -42.06 2.56
CA ALA A 543 2.14 -42.36 1.36
C ALA A 543 0.64 -42.57 1.59
N VAL A 544 0.26 -43.15 2.74
CA VAL A 544 -1.16 -43.33 3.13
C VAL A 544 -1.81 -42.00 3.47
N GLY A 545 -1.10 -41.15 4.22
CA GLY A 545 -1.55 -39.80 4.56
C GLY A 545 -1.67 -38.93 3.35
N ALA A 546 -0.70 -38.99 2.43
CA ALA A 546 -0.74 -38.26 1.15
C ALA A 546 -1.96 -38.66 0.30
N ARG A 547 -2.24 -39.95 0.16
CA ARG A 547 -3.43 -40.44 -0.58
C ARG A 547 -4.74 -39.93 0.02
N ALA A 548 -4.87 -40.00 1.38
CA ALA A 548 -6.05 -39.47 2.07
C ALA A 548 -6.23 -37.94 1.83
N LEU A 549 -5.14 -37.19 1.89
CA LEU A 549 -5.16 -35.75 1.68
C LEU A 549 -5.51 -35.39 0.22
N ILE A 550 -4.91 -36.08 -0.74
CA ILE A 550 -5.19 -35.88 -2.17
C ILE A 550 -6.66 -36.21 -2.48
N SER A 551 -7.19 -37.33 -1.94
CA SER A 551 -8.61 -37.70 -2.09
C SER A 551 -9.52 -36.59 -1.51
N ALA A 552 -9.27 -36.16 -0.29
CA ALA A 552 -10.05 -35.12 0.36
C ALA A 552 -10.03 -33.80 -0.41
N LEU A 553 -8.87 -33.38 -0.97
CA LEU A 553 -8.79 -32.22 -1.85
C LEU A 553 -9.61 -32.40 -3.14
N ALA A 554 -9.54 -33.58 -3.76
CA ALA A 554 -10.29 -33.88 -4.97
C ALA A 554 -11.81 -33.90 -4.74
N ASP A 555 -12.25 -34.36 -3.55
CA ASP A 555 -13.65 -34.33 -3.15
C ASP A 555 -14.15 -32.88 -2.94
N ARG A 556 -13.24 -31.96 -2.57
CA ARG A 556 -13.52 -30.52 -2.46
C ARG A 556 -13.48 -29.75 -3.78
N ALA A 557 -13.37 -30.39 -4.92
CA ALA A 557 -13.54 -29.72 -6.22
C ALA A 557 -14.91 -29.01 -6.40
N GLY A 558 -15.89 -29.32 -5.54
CA GLY A 558 -17.18 -28.65 -5.46
C GLY A 558 -17.33 -27.62 -4.34
N GLU A 559 -16.24 -27.11 -3.75
CA GLU A 559 -16.25 -26.14 -2.64
C GLU A 559 -17.13 -24.92 -2.97
N PRO A 560 -18.20 -24.63 -2.20
CA PRO A 560 -19.11 -23.55 -2.48
C PRO A 560 -18.61 -22.16 -2.02
N ASP A 561 -17.75 -22.12 -1.00
CA ASP A 561 -17.16 -20.87 -0.51
C ASP A 561 -16.00 -20.48 -1.43
N VAL A 562 -16.12 -19.34 -2.11
CA VAL A 562 -15.19 -18.94 -3.18
C VAL A 562 -13.76 -18.71 -2.68
N PRO A 563 -13.51 -18.05 -1.53
CA PRO A 563 -12.19 -17.96 -0.95
C PRO A 563 -11.57 -19.32 -0.61
N ALA A 564 -12.36 -20.26 -0.07
CA ALA A 564 -11.90 -21.62 0.18
C ALA A 564 -11.64 -22.39 -1.11
N ALA A 565 -12.50 -22.22 -2.13
CA ALA A 565 -12.34 -22.80 -3.46
C ALA A 565 -11.02 -22.35 -4.13
N LEU A 566 -10.66 -21.08 -3.99
CA LEU A 566 -9.36 -20.57 -4.45
C LEU A 566 -8.21 -21.37 -3.82
N ARG A 567 -8.24 -21.60 -2.51
CA ARG A 567 -7.17 -22.33 -1.79
C ARG A 567 -7.15 -23.81 -2.15
N VAL A 568 -8.32 -24.40 -2.37
CA VAL A 568 -8.45 -25.79 -2.88
C VAL A 568 -7.84 -25.90 -4.30
N ALA A 569 -8.14 -24.95 -5.21
CA ALA A 569 -7.58 -24.93 -6.56
C ALA A 569 -6.04 -24.86 -6.54
N LEU A 570 -5.47 -23.96 -5.74
CA LEU A 570 -4.03 -23.83 -5.57
C LEU A 570 -3.39 -25.11 -4.99
N ALA A 571 -4.05 -25.74 -4.00
CA ALA A 571 -3.60 -27.00 -3.41
C ALA A 571 -3.66 -28.17 -4.40
N LEU A 572 -4.73 -28.28 -5.19
CA LEU A 572 -4.85 -29.27 -6.26
C LEU A 572 -3.72 -29.11 -7.28
N GLY A 573 -3.35 -27.87 -7.62
CA GLY A 573 -2.21 -27.58 -8.50
C GLY A 573 -0.85 -28.03 -7.96
N SER A 574 -0.74 -28.35 -6.67
CA SER A 574 0.47 -28.90 -6.03
C SER A 574 0.55 -30.41 -6.07
N ILE A 575 -0.50 -31.11 -6.55
CA ILE A 575 -0.49 -32.57 -6.70
C ILE A 575 0.39 -32.94 -7.90
N GLU A 576 1.44 -33.77 -7.70
CA GLU A 576 2.35 -34.17 -8.77
C GLU A 576 1.66 -35.11 -9.79
N SER A 577 0.86 -36.07 -9.32
CA SER A 577 0.14 -37.02 -10.18
C SER A 577 -0.88 -36.30 -11.07
N GLU A 578 -0.60 -36.26 -12.38
CA GLU A 578 -1.48 -35.67 -13.37
C GLU A 578 -2.84 -36.35 -13.43
N SER A 579 -2.87 -37.68 -13.32
CA SER A 579 -4.09 -38.50 -13.36
C SER A 579 -5.04 -38.23 -12.19
N LEU A 580 -4.55 -37.68 -11.07
CA LEU A 580 -5.35 -37.26 -9.93
C LEU A 580 -5.68 -35.76 -9.98
N ARG A 581 -4.75 -34.93 -10.39
CA ARG A 581 -4.86 -33.47 -10.46
C ARG A 581 -5.83 -32.99 -11.54
N GLU A 582 -5.61 -33.39 -12.81
CA GLU A 582 -6.34 -32.84 -13.94
C GLU A 582 -7.88 -33.13 -13.86
N PRO A 583 -8.34 -34.35 -13.53
CA PRO A 583 -9.78 -34.56 -13.37
C PRO A 583 -10.42 -33.71 -12.25
N ALA A 584 -9.70 -33.48 -11.15
CA ALA A 584 -10.20 -32.64 -10.06
C ALA A 584 -10.31 -31.17 -10.48
N LEU A 585 -9.27 -30.64 -11.17
CA LEU A 585 -9.28 -29.26 -11.68
C LEU A 585 -10.37 -29.05 -12.73
N ARG A 586 -10.62 -30.03 -13.62
CA ARG A 586 -11.70 -29.95 -14.62
C ARG A 586 -13.08 -29.92 -13.96
N ARG A 587 -13.34 -30.84 -12.98
CA ARG A 587 -14.61 -30.83 -12.21
C ARG A 587 -14.82 -29.51 -11.47
N MET A 588 -13.75 -28.89 -10.97
CA MET A 588 -13.82 -27.60 -10.30
C MET A 588 -14.16 -26.48 -11.28
N ALA A 589 -13.57 -26.49 -12.48
CA ALA A 589 -13.81 -25.50 -13.54
C ALA A 589 -15.25 -25.49 -14.03
N GLU A 590 -15.95 -26.65 -14.01
CA GLU A 590 -17.36 -26.76 -14.38
C GLU A 590 -18.31 -26.04 -13.40
N ARG A 591 -17.86 -25.78 -12.16
CA ARG A 591 -18.67 -25.22 -11.06
C ARG A 591 -18.26 -23.85 -10.62
N GLN A 592 -17.10 -23.38 -11.04
CA GLN A 592 -16.52 -22.12 -10.59
C GLN A 592 -16.47 -21.08 -11.71
N GLU A 593 -17.17 -19.97 -11.49
CA GLU A 593 -17.18 -18.84 -12.43
C GLU A 593 -16.25 -17.70 -12.00
N ASP A 594 -15.82 -17.68 -10.73
CA ASP A 594 -14.93 -16.64 -10.20
C ASP A 594 -13.61 -16.64 -10.97
N ARG A 595 -13.23 -15.45 -11.46
CA ARG A 595 -12.05 -15.27 -12.31
C ARG A 595 -10.75 -15.73 -11.66
N TRP A 596 -10.64 -15.53 -10.35
CA TRP A 596 -9.42 -15.86 -9.61
C TRP A 596 -9.34 -17.35 -9.33
N VAL A 597 -10.47 -18.01 -9.04
CA VAL A 597 -10.51 -19.45 -8.93
C VAL A 597 -10.18 -20.11 -10.27
N ARG A 598 -10.74 -19.59 -11.38
CA ARG A 598 -10.40 -20.06 -12.75
C ARG A 598 -8.92 -19.85 -13.07
N LEU A 599 -8.34 -18.72 -12.67
CA LEU A 599 -6.91 -18.45 -12.82
C LEU A 599 -6.07 -19.42 -11.97
N ALA A 600 -6.48 -19.73 -10.75
CA ALA A 600 -5.80 -20.73 -9.91
C ALA A 600 -5.87 -22.14 -10.51
N ILE A 601 -7.03 -22.54 -11.07
CA ILE A 601 -7.18 -23.80 -11.81
C ILE A 601 -6.23 -23.83 -13.02
N ALA A 602 -6.22 -22.77 -13.84
CA ALA A 602 -5.34 -22.64 -14.99
C ALA A 602 -3.85 -22.74 -14.60
N SER A 603 -3.45 -22.10 -13.50
CA SER A 603 -2.06 -22.16 -13.01
C SER A 603 -1.64 -23.54 -12.50
N GLY A 604 -2.60 -24.32 -12.01
CA GLY A 604 -2.39 -25.68 -11.53
C GLY A 604 -2.39 -26.76 -12.60
N SER A 605 -3.00 -26.51 -13.76
CA SER A 605 -3.10 -27.48 -14.86
C SER A 605 -1.80 -27.58 -15.65
N ARG A 606 -1.48 -28.79 -16.11
CA ARG A 606 -0.39 -29.05 -17.08
C ARG A 606 -0.89 -29.05 -18.54
N SER A 607 -2.21 -29.12 -18.76
CA SER A 607 -2.80 -29.01 -20.09
C SER A 607 -2.87 -27.53 -20.50
N THR A 608 -2.02 -27.13 -21.42
CA THR A 608 -1.95 -25.75 -21.94
C THR A 608 -3.29 -25.34 -22.57
N GLU A 609 -3.93 -26.24 -23.33
CA GLU A 609 -5.22 -26.00 -23.97
C GLU A 609 -6.33 -25.76 -22.94
N PHE A 610 -6.43 -26.62 -21.91
CA PHE A 610 -7.40 -26.46 -20.85
C PHE A 610 -7.14 -25.19 -20.03
N ALA A 611 -5.90 -24.92 -19.66
CA ALA A 611 -5.53 -23.70 -18.95
C ALA A 611 -5.92 -22.45 -19.75
N ALA A 612 -5.64 -22.42 -21.05
CA ALA A 612 -5.99 -21.30 -21.94
C ALA A 612 -7.51 -21.11 -22.05
N SER A 613 -8.30 -22.20 -22.06
CA SER A 613 -9.77 -22.12 -22.15
C SER A 613 -10.43 -21.47 -20.91
N LEU A 614 -9.72 -21.44 -19.79
CA LEU A 614 -10.21 -20.86 -18.53
C LEU A 614 -9.95 -19.35 -18.40
N LEU A 615 -9.01 -18.85 -19.17
CA LEU A 615 -8.59 -17.45 -19.14
C LEU A 615 -9.35 -16.66 -20.21
N PRO A 616 -9.62 -15.37 -20.00
CA PRO A 616 -10.15 -14.54 -21.05
C PRO A 616 -9.20 -14.62 -22.26
N PRO A 617 -9.72 -14.67 -23.48
CA PRO A 617 -8.88 -14.65 -24.66
C PRO A 617 -7.92 -13.47 -24.56
N PRO A 618 -6.64 -13.64 -24.92
CA PRO A 618 -5.74 -12.50 -24.98
C PRO A 618 -6.41 -11.44 -25.84
N ALA A 619 -6.48 -10.21 -25.32
CA ALA A 619 -7.11 -9.11 -26.05
C ALA A 619 -6.56 -9.17 -27.47
N SER A 620 -7.44 -9.45 -28.44
CA SER A 620 -7.04 -9.55 -29.85
C SER A 620 -6.23 -8.31 -30.17
N PRO A 621 -5.02 -8.40 -30.68
CA PRO A 621 -4.33 -7.23 -31.14
C PRO A 621 -5.24 -6.63 -32.20
N GLY A 622 -5.84 -5.48 -31.87
CA GLY A 622 -6.55 -4.70 -32.88
C GLY A 622 -5.62 -4.56 -34.08
N PRO A 623 -6.14 -4.35 -35.30
CA PRO A 623 -5.35 -4.37 -36.51
C PRO A 623 -4.08 -3.53 -36.27
N VAL A 624 -2.93 -4.19 -36.33
CA VAL A 624 -1.62 -3.61 -36.14
C VAL A 624 -1.48 -2.51 -37.19
N ARG A 625 -1.85 -1.29 -36.84
CA ARG A 625 -1.35 -0.13 -37.57
C ARG A 625 0.15 -0.11 -37.36
N PRO A 626 0.95 0.06 -38.43
CA PRO A 626 2.39 0.15 -38.29
C PRO A 626 2.69 1.20 -37.21
N ALA A 627 3.57 0.83 -36.29
CA ALA A 627 4.06 1.74 -35.26
C ALA A 627 4.49 3.05 -35.93
N PRO A 628 4.18 4.20 -35.39
CA PRO A 628 4.71 5.45 -35.90
C PRO A 628 6.22 5.27 -36.04
N ARG A 629 6.76 5.57 -37.22
CA ARG A 629 8.20 5.50 -37.48
C ARG A 629 8.90 6.24 -36.32
N PRO A 630 10.02 5.69 -35.81
CA PRO A 630 10.83 6.44 -34.85
C PRO A 630 11.14 7.82 -35.43
N VAL A 631 10.67 8.86 -34.77
CA VAL A 631 11.03 10.23 -35.14
C VAL A 631 12.55 10.33 -34.94
N PRO A 632 13.30 10.84 -35.93
CA PRO A 632 14.74 10.97 -35.80
C PRO A 632 15.11 11.78 -34.57
N ARG A 633 16.12 11.31 -33.84
CA ARG A 633 16.75 12.02 -32.73
C ARG A 633 17.12 13.44 -33.15
N THR A 634 16.30 14.42 -32.89
CA THR A 634 16.70 15.83 -32.88
C THR A 634 17.17 16.13 -31.46
N GLY A 635 18.43 16.58 -31.37
CA GLY A 635 19.11 16.88 -30.12
C GLY A 635 18.30 17.81 -29.21
N ASP A 636 18.49 17.63 -27.91
CA ASP A 636 17.90 18.42 -26.85
C ASP A 636 18.19 19.90 -27.05
N VAL A 637 17.18 20.65 -27.49
CA VAL A 637 17.20 22.12 -27.44
C VAL A 637 16.44 22.52 -26.17
N PRO A 638 17.12 23.06 -25.13
CA PRO A 638 16.44 23.55 -23.94
C PRO A 638 15.40 24.62 -24.32
N GLY A 639 14.16 24.46 -23.85
CA GLY A 639 13.08 25.44 -24.08
C GLY A 639 12.05 25.05 -25.14
N ARG A 640 12.27 24.02 -25.98
CA ARG A 640 11.31 23.64 -27.03
C ARG A 640 9.96 23.17 -26.48
N ARG A 641 9.95 22.36 -25.39
CA ARG A 641 8.70 21.87 -24.79
C ARG A 641 7.94 22.96 -24.04
N SER A 642 8.64 23.93 -23.44
CA SER A 642 7.99 25.07 -22.80
C SER A 642 7.15 25.90 -23.80
N ALA A 643 7.63 26.06 -25.04
CA ALA A 643 6.87 26.76 -26.08
C ALA A 643 5.62 25.95 -26.50
N VAL A 644 5.71 24.62 -26.53
CA VAL A 644 4.55 23.74 -26.82
C VAL A 644 3.53 23.84 -25.69
N LEU A 645 3.96 23.76 -24.45
CA LEU A 645 3.07 23.91 -23.28
C LEU A 645 2.32 25.24 -23.30
N GLU A 646 3.01 26.36 -23.63
CA GLU A 646 2.37 27.65 -23.77
C GLU A 646 1.37 27.71 -24.93
N ALA A 647 1.70 27.09 -26.08
CA ALA A 647 0.80 27.04 -27.23
C ALA A 647 -0.52 26.29 -26.93
N TYR A 648 -0.45 25.29 -26.08
CA TYR A 648 -1.61 24.48 -25.71
C TYR A 648 -2.27 24.89 -24.38
N ARG A 649 -1.75 25.88 -23.66
CA ARG A 649 -2.33 26.40 -22.42
C ARG A 649 -3.80 26.83 -22.53
N PRO A 650 -4.29 27.35 -23.68
CA PRO A 650 -5.72 27.65 -23.86
C PRO A 650 -6.64 26.43 -23.61
N ALA A 651 -6.16 25.18 -23.77
CA ALA A 651 -6.92 23.97 -23.46
C ALA A 651 -7.46 23.93 -22.02
N LEU A 652 -6.78 24.58 -21.08
CA LEU A 652 -7.17 24.63 -19.67
C LEU A 652 -8.42 25.47 -19.41
N THR A 653 -8.77 26.37 -20.30
CA THR A 653 -9.90 27.30 -20.20
C THR A 653 -11.07 26.93 -21.11
N LEU A 654 -10.84 26.02 -22.07
CA LEU A 654 -11.87 25.56 -22.98
C LEU A 654 -12.79 24.53 -22.33
N THR A 655 -14.07 24.56 -22.70
CA THR A 655 -15.01 23.52 -22.28
C THR A 655 -14.76 22.23 -23.08
N GLY A 656 -14.28 21.18 -22.38
CA GLY A 656 -13.98 19.90 -22.99
C GLY A 656 -15.25 19.05 -23.23
N ARG A 657 -15.23 18.28 -24.30
CA ARG A 657 -16.28 17.32 -24.72
C ARG A 657 -15.78 15.89 -24.48
N PRO A 658 -16.21 15.24 -23.38
CA PRO A 658 -15.65 13.91 -23.00
C PRO A 658 -15.84 12.82 -24.06
N ALA A 659 -16.95 12.82 -24.80
CA ALA A 659 -17.17 11.84 -25.88
C ALA A 659 -16.08 11.92 -26.96
N ARG A 660 -15.67 13.14 -27.33
CA ARG A 660 -14.58 13.33 -28.27
C ARG A 660 -13.22 12.96 -27.67
N GLY A 661 -13.04 13.24 -26.37
CA GLY A 661 -11.84 12.82 -25.62
C GLY A 661 -11.69 11.29 -25.58
N ALA A 662 -12.80 10.54 -25.46
CA ALA A 662 -12.78 9.07 -25.53
C ALA A 662 -12.22 8.54 -26.85
N GLU A 663 -12.60 9.17 -27.98
CA GLU A 663 -12.08 8.80 -29.30
C GLU A 663 -10.56 9.05 -29.38
N ILE A 664 -10.09 10.15 -28.81
CA ILE A 664 -8.65 10.50 -28.78
C ILE A 664 -7.89 9.49 -27.92
N VAL A 665 -8.39 9.15 -26.73
CA VAL A 665 -7.80 8.11 -25.86
C VAL A 665 -7.71 6.78 -26.58
N SER A 666 -8.79 6.34 -27.20
CA SER A 666 -8.81 5.08 -27.94
C SER A 666 -7.77 5.04 -29.07
N ARG A 667 -7.59 6.17 -29.74
CA ARG A 667 -6.68 6.27 -30.89
C ARG A 667 -5.21 6.41 -30.51
N LEU A 668 -4.89 7.20 -29.45
CA LEU A 668 -3.52 7.59 -29.14
C LEU A 668 -2.98 6.92 -27.87
N CYS A 669 -3.83 6.67 -26.87
CA CYS A 669 -3.34 6.31 -25.53
C CYS A 669 -3.39 4.80 -25.24
N LEU A 670 -4.44 4.09 -25.72
CA LEU A 670 -4.63 2.66 -25.41
C LEU A 670 -3.58 1.73 -26.06
N ALA A 671 -2.77 2.25 -26.97
CA ALA A 671 -1.62 1.51 -27.49
C ALA A 671 -0.57 1.20 -26.42
N CYS A 672 -0.49 2.04 -25.39
CA CYS A 672 0.49 1.93 -24.29
C CYS A 672 -0.18 1.84 -22.91
N HIS A 673 -1.33 2.47 -22.72
CA HIS A 673 -2.01 2.58 -21.43
C HIS A 673 -3.22 1.64 -21.37
N SER A 674 -3.54 1.17 -20.15
CA SER A 674 -4.82 0.53 -19.87
C SER A 674 -5.84 1.54 -19.35
N LEU A 675 -7.11 1.30 -19.66
CA LEU A 675 -8.25 2.01 -19.12
C LEU A 675 -9.41 1.02 -18.97
N GLN A 676 -9.85 0.73 -17.74
CA GLN A 676 -10.91 -0.23 -17.43
C GLN A 676 -10.72 -1.61 -18.08
N GLY A 677 -9.49 -2.11 -18.10
CA GLY A 677 -9.15 -3.40 -18.68
C GLY A 677 -9.01 -3.41 -20.21
N GLN A 678 -9.27 -2.31 -20.89
CA GLN A 678 -8.98 -2.13 -22.32
C GLN A 678 -7.60 -1.50 -22.51
N GLY A 679 -6.95 -1.78 -23.65
CA GLY A 679 -5.62 -1.25 -23.98
C GLY A 679 -4.49 -2.09 -23.39
N ARG A 680 -3.26 -1.54 -23.42
CA ARG A 680 -2.03 -2.23 -22.99
C ARG A 680 -1.50 -1.64 -21.68
N ARG A 681 -0.81 -2.46 -20.88
CA ARG A 681 -0.21 -2.04 -19.61
C ARG A 681 1.29 -1.72 -19.77
N VAL A 682 1.64 -0.97 -20.79
CA VAL A 682 3.02 -0.47 -20.97
C VAL A 682 3.21 0.78 -20.12
N GLY A 683 2.29 1.73 -20.20
CA GLY A 683 2.21 2.88 -19.32
C GLY A 683 1.27 2.66 -18.13
N PRO A 684 1.16 3.64 -17.20
CA PRO A 684 0.23 3.58 -16.07
C PRO A 684 -1.22 3.45 -16.53
N ASP A 685 -2.07 2.87 -15.65
CA ASP A 685 -3.51 2.81 -15.88
C ASP A 685 -4.12 4.22 -15.85
N LEU A 686 -4.89 4.56 -16.88
CA LEU A 686 -5.48 5.89 -17.02
C LEU A 686 -6.67 6.15 -16.06
N VAL A 687 -7.17 5.14 -15.35
CA VAL A 687 -8.15 5.34 -14.26
C VAL A 687 -7.57 6.28 -13.21
N GLY A 688 -6.28 6.18 -12.91
CA GLY A 688 -5.56 7.06 -12.00
C GLY A 688 -5.45 8.52 -12.46
N ALA A 689 -5.67 8.80 -13.74
CA ALA A 689 -5.61 10.17 -14.29
C ALA A 689 -6.80 11.06 -13.84
N SER A 690 -7.90 10.44 -13.40
CA SER A 690 -9.12 11.17 -13.00
C SER A 690 -8.92 12.11 -11.80
N GLY A 691 -7.94 11.83 -10.94
CA GLY A 691 -7.57 12.64 -9.79
C GLY A 691 -6.60 13.79 -10.09
N ARG A 692 -5.99 13.83 -11.29
CA ARG A 692 -4.97 14.83 -11.63
C ARG A 692 -5.59 16.17 -12.05
N SER A 693 -4.87 17.27 -11.80
CA SER A 693 -5.31 18.58 -12.26
C SER A 693 -5.23 18.66 -13.80
N PRO A 694 -6.03 19.52 -14.46
CA PRO A 694 -5.91 19.76 -15.90
C PRO A 694 -4.50 20.16 -16.32
N GLU A 695 -3.83 21.00 -15.52
CA GLU A 695 -2.47 21.49 -15.76
C GLU A 695 -1.46 20.36 -15.72
N THR A 696 -1.56 19.47 -14.71
CA THR A 696 -0.69 18.30 -14.59
C THR A 696 -0.88 17.36 -15.77
N LEU A 697 -2.13 17.07 -16.17
CA LEU A 697 -2.42 16.22 -17.32
C LEU A 697 -1.89 16.85 -18.62
N LEU A 698 -2.03 18.14 -18.79
CA LEU A 698 -1.49 18.85 -19.95
C LEU A 698 0.04 18.71 -20.01
N GLN A 699 0.71 18.90 -18.88
CA GLN A 699 2.17 18.75 -18.78
C GLN A 699 2.60 17.32 -19.07
N ASP A 700 1.97 16.31 -18.41
CA ASP A 700 2.32 14.91 -18.59
C ASP A 700 2.16 14.42 -20.04
N ILE A 701 1.16 14.96 -20.76
CA ILE A 701 0.89 14.60 -22.15
C ILE A 701 1.88 15.29 -23.10
N LEU A 702 2.18 16.57 -22.87
CA LEU A 702 2.99 17.37 -23.78
C LEU A 702 4.48 17.30 -23.48
N ASP A 703 4.87 17.10 -22.23
CA ASP A 703 6.26 17.00 -21.79
C ASP A 703 6.47 15.78 -20.86
N PRO A 704 6.34 14.56 -21.39
CA PRO A 704 6.42 13.33 -20.62
C PRO A 704 7.81 13.06 -20.03
N ASN A 705 8.80 13.86 -20.40
CA ASN A 705 10.17 13.80 -19.89
C ASN A 705 10.46 14.84 -18.81
N ALA A 706 9.53 15.75 -18.51
CA ALA A 706 9.71 16.75 -17.45
C ALA A 706 9.90 16.09 -16.07
N GLN A 707 9.15 15.02 -15.83
CA GLN A 707 9.23 14.23 -14.59
C GLN A 707 8.96 12.76 -14.91
N VAL A 708 10.01 11.96 -15.03
CA VAL A 708 9.89 10.51 -15.28
C VAL A 708 10.01 9.77 -13.97
N ALA A 709 8.93 9.12 -13.53
CA ALA A 709 9.00 8.24 -12.38
C ALA A 709 9.97 7.08 -12.67
N PRO A 710 10.81 6.66 -11.70
CA PRO A 710 11.84 5.63 -11.92
C PRO A 710 11.31 4.32 -12.50
N ASP A 711 10.10 3.92 -12.14
CA ASP A 711 9.41 2.72 -12.63
C ASP A 711 8.83 2.88 -14.04
N HIS A 712 8.80 4.09 -14.57
CA HIS A 712 8.40 4.41 -15.95
C HIS A 712 9.56 4.93 -16.80
N ALA A 713 10.80 4.91 -16.26
CA ALA A 713 12.00 5.17 -17.02
C ALA A 713 12.28 4.01 -18.00
N ALA A 714 12.52 4.37 -19.27
CA ALA A 714 12.81 3.40 -20.30
C ALA A 714 14.25 2.85 -20.18
N TYR A 715 14.40 1.57 -20.50
CA TYR A 715 15.68 0.87 -20.61
C TYR A 715 15.88 0.38 -22.03
N GLU A 716 17.10 0.45 -22.52
CA GLU A 716 17.53 -0.16 -23.76
C GLU A 716 18.28 -1.45 -23.44
N ILE A 717 17.79 -2.58 -23.93
CA ILE A 717 18.52 -3.84 -23.92
C ILE A 717 19.19 -4.00 -25.28
N VAL A 718 20.50 -4.22 -25.24
CA VAL A 718 21.30 -4.57 -26.39
C VAL A 718 21.61 -6.07 -26.30
N PRO A 719 20.90 -6.94 -27.01
CA PRO A 719 21.21 -8.37 -27.03
C PRO A 719 22.56 -8.65 -27.76
N LYS A 720 23.14 -9.82 -27.54
CA LYS A 720 24.36 -10.24 -28.26
C LYS A 720 24.09 -10.45 -29.74
N THR A 721 22.88 -10.85 -30.09
CA THR A 721 22.38 -11.03 -31.43
C THR A 721 21.03 -10.36 -31.58
N GLY A 722 20.80 -9.63 -32.68
CA GLY A 722 19.58 -8.87 -32.94
C GLY A 722 19.68 -7.38 -32.57
N ASP A 723 18.58 -6.65 -32.79
CA ASP A 723 18.51 -5.21 -32.61
C ASP A 723 18.29 -4.83 -31.16
N PRO A 724 18.75 -3.64 -30.73
CA PRO A 724 18.41 -3.09 -29.42
C PRO A 724 16.90 -2.90 -29.25
N VAL A 725 16.39 -3.23 -28.07
CA VAL A 725 14.97 -3.09 -27.73
C VAL A 725 14.83 -2.11 -26.57
N VAL A 726 13.95 -1.13 -26.72
CA VAL A 726 13.65 -0.15 -25.67
C VAL A 726 12.29 -0.46 -25.05
N GLY A 727 12.23 -0.48 -23.71
CA GLY A 727 11.01 -0.80 -22.99
C GLY A 727 11.12 -0.51 -21.48
N LEU A 728 10.06 -0.80 -20.74
CA LEU A 728 10.07 -0.83 -19.29
C LEU A 728 10.47 -2.23 -18.81
N ILE A 729 11.28 -2.33 -17.76
CA ILE A 729 11.60 -3.62 -17.17
C ILE A 729 10.33 -4.17 -16.51
N ALA A 730 9.75 -5.21 -17.12
CA ALA A 730 8.58 -5.91 -16.64
C ALA A 730 8.95 -6.93 -15.54
N SER A 731 10.08 -7.63 -15.71
CA SER A 731 10.65 -8.49 -14.69
C SER A 731 12.15 -8.64 -14.88
N GLU A 732 12.86 -8.81 -13.80
CA GLU A 732 14.29 -9.00 -13.76
C GLU A 732 14.66 -10.06 -12.73
N THR A 733 15.38 -11.09 -13.15
CA THR A 733 15.93 -12.14 -12.30
C THR A 733 17.43 -12.27 -12.55
N THR A 734 18.12 -13.07 -11.75
CA THR A 734 19.53 -13.38 -11.97
C THR A 734 19.79 -14.10 -13.30
N GLN A 735 18.77 -14.75 -13.86
CA GLN A 735 18.89 -15.54 -15.08
C GLN A 735 18.26 -14.89 -16.30
N ARG A 736 17.22 -14.07 -16.13
CA ARG A 736 16.42 -13.48 -17.23
C ARG A 736 16.08 -12.02 -16.95
N LEU A 737 15.91 -11.28 -18.05
CA LEU A 737 15.36 -9.93 -18.04
C LEU A 737 14.25 -9.84 -19.08
N THR A 738 13.11 -9.29 -18.68
CA THR A 738 11.95 -9.13 -19.55
C THR A 738 11.61 -7.65 -19.67
N LEU A 739 11.49 -7.15 -20.90
CA LEU A 739 11.02 -5.80 -21.22
C LEU A 739 9.58 -5.84 -21.71
N ARG A 740 8.80 -4.92 -21.21
CA ARG A 740 7.51 -4.52 -21.77
C ARG A 740 7.72 -3.34 -22.71
N HIS A 741 7.29 -3.49 -23.96
CA HIS A 741 7.48 -2.46 -24.98
C HIS A 741 6.20 -2.25 -25.82
N PRO A 742 6.02 -1.06 -26.44
CA PRO A 742 4.80 -0.76 -27.20
C PRO A 742 4.59 -1.63 -28.44
N GLY A 743 5.67 -2.17 -29.02
CA GLY A 743 5.66 -2.82 -30.34
C GLY A 743 5.22 -4.29 -30.37
N GLY A 744 4.94 -4.95 -29.21
CA GLY A 744 4.62 -6.37 -29.22
C GLY A 744 4.42 -6.97 -27.83
N PRO A 745 4.39 -8.31 -27.70
CA PRO A 745 4.40 -8.98 -26.40
C PRO A 745 5.70 -8.68 -25.65
N ASP A 746 5.69 -8.91 -24.33
CA ASP A 746 6.88 -8.72 -23.50
C ASP A 746 8.06 -9.56 -24.05
N ALA A 747 9.19 -8.91 -24.30
CA ALA A 747 10.37 -9.54 -24.84
C ALA A 747 11.31 -9.97 -23.70
N SER A 748 11.78 -11.22 -23.74
CA SER A 748 12.54 -11.83 -22.65
C SER A 748 13.83 -12.46 -23.12
N TRP A 749 14.94 -12.14 -22.46
CA TRP A 749 16.28 -12.67 -22.76
C TRP A 749 16.88 -13.34 -21.52
N ALA A 750 17.64 -14.40 -21.70
CA ALA A 750 18.56 -14.86 -20.68
C ALA A 750 19.64 -13.80 -20.44
N ARG A 751 20.13 -13.65 -19.20
CA ARG A 751 21.23 -12.71 -18.92
C ARG A 751 22.47 -12.96 -19.76
N SER A 752 22.73 -14.23 -20.07
CA SER A 752 23.84 -14.63 -20.95
C SER A 752 23.67 -14.19 -22.41
N GLU A 753 22.46 -13.86 -22.86
CA GLU A 753 22.16 -13.36 -24.21
C GLU A 753 22.22 -11.84 -24.31
N ILE A 754 22.31 -11.14 -23.19
CA ILE A 754 22.37 -9.69 -23.14
C ILE A 754 23.83 -9.23 -23.15
N ARG A 755 24.13 -8.29 -24.06
CA ARG A 755 25.41 -7.60 -24.12
C ARG A 755 25.46 -6.42 -23.18
N GLU A 756 24.38 -5.63 -23.12
CA GLU A 756 24.31 -4.40 -22.34
C GLU A 756 22.86 -4.04 -21.97
N VAL A 757 22.70 -3.42 -20.81
CA VAL A 757 21.45 -2.81 -20.34
C VAL A 757 21.73 -1.36 -20.02
N ARG A 758 21.04 -0.43 -20.67
CA ARG A 758 21.21 1.02 -20.50
C ARG A 758 19.92 1.63 -19.97
N ALA A 759 20.00 2.39 -18.89
CA ALA A 759 18.91 3.29 -18.50
C ALA A 759 18.92 4.49 -19.46
N THR A 760 17.78 4.77 -20.11
CA THR A 760 17.69 5.92 -21.04
C THR A 760 17.47 7.24 -20.32
N GLY A 761 17.01 7.21 -19.06
CA GLY A 761 16.60 8.38 -18.29
C GLY A 761 15.34 9.07 -18.84
N ARG A 762 14.66 8.46 -19.81
CA ARG A 762 13.49 9.03 -20.50
C ARG A 762 12.25 8.17 -20.32
N SER A 763 11.08 8.77 -20.47
CA SER A 763 9.80 8.10 -20.56
C SER A 763 9.68 7.31 -21.88
N LEU A 764 8.92 6.19 -21.86
CA LEU A 764 8.46 5.54 -23.09
C LEU A 764 7.34 6.30 -23.77
N MET A 765 6.64 7.20 -23.06
CA MET A 765 5.63 8.06 -23.67
C MET A 765 6.32 9.04 -24.63
N PRO A 766 5.97 9.01 -25.91
CA PRO A 766 6.65 9.86 -26.90
C PRO A 766 6.29 11.34 -26.73
N GLU A 767 7.27 12.21 -26.96
CA GLU A 767 7.02 13.62 -27.23
C GLU A 767 6.39 13.78 -28.63
N GLY A 768 5.61 14.84 -28.82
CA GLY A 768 4.97 15.12 -30.11
C GLY A 768 3.58 14.51 -30.27
N LEU A 769 2.98 13.98 -29.20
CA LEU A 769 1.60 13.47 -29.23
C LEU A 769 0.58 14.54 -29.63
N GLU A 770 0.93 15.79 -29.45
CA GLU A 770 0.13 16.95 -29.85
C GLU A 770 0.13 17.22 -31.36
N GLU A 771 1.02 16.61 -32.13
CA GLU A 771 1.07 16.84 -33.59
C GLU A 771 -0.25 16.41 -34.24
N GLY A 772 -0.94 17.40 -34.82
CA GLY A 772 -2.27 17.21 -35.42
C GLY A 772 -3.46 17.34 -34.46
N LEU A 773 -3.22 17.71 -33.21
CA LEU A 773 -4.25 18.05 -32.24
C LEU A 773 -4.36 19.58 -32.13
N GLN A 774 -5.56 20.07 -31.84
CA GLN A 774 -5.81 21.48 -31.48
C GLN A 774 -5.95 21.61 -29.96
N PRO A 775 -5.81 22.81 -29.38
CA PRO A 775 -6.07 23.02 -27.95
C PRO A 775 -7.44 22.50 -27.49
N GLN A 776 -8.47 22.53 -28.34
CA GLN A 776 -9.78 21.95 -28.06
C GLN A 776 -9.72 20.41 -27.89
N ASP A 777 -8.92 19.72 -28.69
CA ASP A 777 -8.76 18.27 -28.61
C ASP A 777 -8.10 17.88 -27.26
N LEU A 778 -7.16 18.70 -26.77
CA LEU A 778 -6.55 18.48 -25.45
C LEU A 778 -7.55 18.80 -24.32
N ALA A 779 -8.39 19.83 -24.48
CA ALA A 779 -9.48 20.09 -23.52
C ALA A 779 -10.48 18.92 -23.49
N ASP A 780 -10.84 18.36 -24.65
CA ASP A 780 -11.72 17.20 -24.77
C ASP A 780 -11.09 15.95 -24.11
N LEU A 781 -9.81 15.72 -24.37
CA LEU A 781 -9.01 14.63 -23.79
C LEU A 781 -8.92 14.73 -22.26
N ILE A 782 -8.56 15.89 -21.73
CA ILE A 782 -8.46 16.16 -20.29
C ILE A 782 -9.82 15.98 -19.64
N ALA A 783 -10.90 16.51 -20.26
CA ALA A 783 -12.26 16.34 -19.74
C ALA A 783 -12.65 14.87 -19.66
N PHE A 784 -12.31 14.06 -20.64
CA PHE A 784 -12.55 12.62 -20.61
C PHE A 784 -11.74 11.91 -19.53
N LEU A 785 -10.43 12.11 -19.46
CA LEU A 785 -9.55 11.50 -18.47
C LEU A 785 -9.97 11.83 -17.03
N ARG A 786 -10.59 12.99 -16.83
CA ARG A 786 -11.13 13.44 -15.53
C ARG A 786 -12.57 13.01 -15.28
N MET A 787 -13.21 12.30 -16.23
CA MET A 787 -14.54 11.74 -15.99
C MET A 787 -14.54 10.63 -14.94
N PRO A 788 -15.69 10.44 -14.22
CA PRO A 788 -15.90 9.23 -13.41
C PRO A 788 -15.83 7.98 -14.26
N SER A 789 -15.13 6.96 -13.76
CA SER A 789 -15.02 5.66 -14.42
C SER A 789 -16.37 5.04 -14.78
N ALA A 790 -17.41 5.30 -13.99
CA ALA A 790 -18.79 4.80 -14.24
C ALA A 790 -19.45 5.38 -15.52
N ARG A 791 -18.98 6.51 -16.04
CA ARG A 791 -19.52 7.14 -17.27
C ARG A 791 -18.70 6.83 -18.53
N LEU A 792 -17.60 6.10 -18.40
CA LEU A 792 -16.71 5.76 -19.51
C LEU A 792 -17.19 4.55 -20.33
N MET A 793 -18.22 3.83 -19.87
CA MET A 793 -18.84 2.74 -20.63
C MET A 793 -19.91 3.31 -21.57
N PRO A 794 -19.89 3.02 -22.88
CA PRO A 794 -21.10 3.14 -23.68
C PRO A 794 -22.11 2.14 -23.12
N GLN A 795 -23.30 2.62 -22.75
CA GLN A 795 -24.42 1.73 -22.52
C GLN A 795 -24.59 0.91 -23.80
N ARG A 796 -24.40 -0.40 -23.71
CA ARG A 796 -24.77 -1.29 -24.81
C ARG A 796 -26.29 -1.14 -25.00
N PRO A 797 -26.77 -0.98 -26.26
CA PRO A 797 -28.18 -0.92 -26.56
C PRO A 797 -28.89 -2.21 -26.18
#